data_7cf28137634fc8ff85426759fe35ded6
#
_entry.id   7cf28137634fc8ff85426759fe35ded6
#
_cell.length_a   1.000
_cell.length_b   1.000
_cell.length_c   1.000
_cell.angle_alpha   90.00
_cell.angle_beta   90.00
_cell.angle_gamma   90.00
#
_symmetry.space_group_name_H-M   'P 1'
#
loop_
_entity.id
_entity.type
_entity.pdbx_description
1 polymer ?
#
loop_
_entity_poly.entity_id
_entity_poly.type
_entity_poly.pdbx_seq_one_letter_code
_entity_poly.pdbx_strand_id
1 'polypeptide(L)'
;IKETNPAYMVPAVTMQIDKIPLNQNQKVNKKALPVPERKIEEIIEPKNETQQKLFDCIADVLGYKEFGITTDIYEAGLTSISAIKLNILISKAFDIVIKTSDIKSHPTIELLEGFVKTAGKETKREVQENYPLTNTQEGIFIECTANMGSTIYNIPYLLKLNKKVDLDRLAAAIDSTIEAHPYLKTRLFMDENGDVLQKRDDGLTCKTQIINGMNRETLVRPYMLFNEQLFRFEIYRTCDGNYLFLDIHHIIADGTSLGIILNDINRAYSGEKLEAETYTSYDLALDNRDALKSDVYKNAENYYKSVFENKGGSINFYPDKNGPVPTAETYHREVTEVSVQEVKDFCKKHGITENVFFISVFGLTLGKYNFRKDAVFTTIYHGRNDSRLSETVGMLVKTLPVYTDFAGSLKDGLLAVQQQLINSMNNDIYPFSQISHEFSIKADAMVIYQGDNFAFDTIGGEYAQEEPVSLNAAKAPVSISISIDRNKFVFEIEYRGDMYYEDTMKYLADNLEIAAGGILREQEPDDIKLLFEEKTTMEDDPEHAGKTIVDLFREAVEKYPDRPAVRDGKGEITYRELDRMSDYVAQKLTENGFGREQAAGILCGRTREFAVAYVGVMKAGGAYVPLDPEYPQSRIEYMLKDSGAENLLVMNQYRDLVS
;
A
#
# COMPACT_ATOMS: atom_id res chain seq x y z
N ILE A 1 -20.68 -24.36 -18.17
CA ILE A 1 -20.26 -23.57 -16.99
C ILE A 1 -18.99 -22.78 -17.35
N LYS A 2 -17.94 -23.44 -17.94
CA LYS A 2 -16.69 -22.77 -18.35
C LYS A 2 -16.88 -21.65 -19.40
N GLU A 3 -17.92 -21.71 -20.21
CA GLU A 3 -18.21 -20.76 -21.29
C GLU A 3 -18.97 -19.50 -20.82
N THR A 4 -19.62 -19.59 -19.67
CA THR A 4 -20.55 -18.55 -19.18
C THR A 4 -20.15 -17.95 -17.82
N ASN A 5 -19.14 -18.53 -17.15
CA ASN A 5 -18.71 -18.08 -15.83
C ASN A 5 -17.22 -17.83 -15.78
N PRO A 6 -16.75 -16.86 -14.99
CA PRO A 6 -15.34 -16.67 -14.71
C PRO A 6 -14.70 -17.96 -14.15
N ALA A 7 -13.42 -18.16 -14.42
CA ALA A 7 -12.71 -19.40 -14.06
C ALA A 7 -12.82 -19.79 -12.57
N TYR A 8 -12.87 -18.81 -11.67
CA TYR A 8 -13.02 -19.02 -10.22
C TYR A 8 -14.42 -19.49 -9.79
N MET A 9 -15.43 -19.33 -10.64
CA MET A 9 -16.80 -19.85 -10.40
C MET A 9 -17.02 -21.24 -10.98
N VAL A 10 -16.03 -21.78 -11.68
CA VAL A 10 -16.13 -23.11 -12.27
C VAL A 10 -15.73 -24.13 -11.20
N PRO A 11 -16.62 -25.04 -10.79
CA PRO A 11 -16.27 -26.11 -9.84
C PRO A 11 -15.11 -26.96 -10.37
N ALA A 12 -14.11 -27.21 -9.51
CA ALA A 12 -12.98 -28.07 -9.86
C ALA A 12 -13.43 -29.51 -10.20
N VAL A 13 -14.49 -29.98 -9.56
CA VAL A 13 -15.08 -31.29 -9.82
C VAL A 13 -16.60 -31.16 -9.85
N THR A 14 -17.22 -31.72 -10.89
CA THR A 14 -18.68 -31.90 -11.00
C THR A 14 -19.01 -33.37 -11.03
N MET A 15 -19.98 -33.79 -10.22
CA MET A 15 -20.45 -35.16 -10.19
C MET A 15 -21.95 -35.22 -10.40
N GLN A 16 -22.39 -36.12 -11.25
CA GLN A 16 -23.81 -36.42 -11.39
C GLN A 16 -24.22 -37.45 -10.33
N ILE A 17 -25.29 -37.18 -9.60
CA ILE A 17 -25.87 -38.06 -8.60
C ILE A 17 -27.32 -38.34 -8.95
N ASP A 18 -27.78 -39.57 -8.74
CA ASP A 18 -29.14 -39.99 -9.08
C ASP A 18 -30.21 -39.30 -8.20
N LYS A 19 -29.87 -38.98 -6.95
CA LYS A 19 -30.77 -38.34 -6.00
C LYS A 19 -29.99 -37.53 -4.97
N ILE A 20 -30.46 -36.30 -4.72
CA ILE A 20 -29.89 -35.46 -3.66
C ILE A 20 -30.28 -36.04 -2.28
N PRO A 21 -29.31 -36.45 -1.43
CA PRO A 21 -29.60 -36.96 -0.11
C PRO A 21 -30.10 -35.83 0.79
N LEU A 22 -31.24 -36.08 1.47
CA LEU A 22 -31.83 -35.13 2.41
C LEU A 22 -31.70 -35.67 3.84
N ASN A 23 -31.55 -34.77 4.82
CA ASN A 23 -31.60 -35.11 6.25
C ASN A 23 -33.05 -35.20 6.73
N GLN A 24 -33.26 -35.55 8.01
CA GLN A 24 -34.59 -35.68 8.62
C GLN A 24 -35.41 -34.37 8.54
N ASN A 25 -34.77 -33.23 8.39
CA ASN A 25 -35.41 -31.90 8.27
C ASN A 25 -35.58 -31.46 6.79
N GLN A 26 -35.49 -32.36 5.83
CA GLN A 26 -35.65 -32.11 4.40
C GLN A 26 -34.60 -31.14 3.80
N LYS A 27 -33.46 -30.91 4.50
CA LYS A 27 -32.32 -30.15 3.97
C LYS A 27 -31.28 -31.09 3.39
N VAL A 28 -30.52 -30.61 2.40
CA VAL A 28 -29.43 -31.40 1.76
C VAL A 28 -28.45 -31.91 2.81
N ASN A 29 -28.31 -33.24 2.89
CA ASN A 29 -27.34 -33.91 3.75
C ASN A 29 -25.96 -33.93 3.09
N LYS A 30 -25.17 -32.87 3.30
CA LYS A 30 -23.84 -32.75 2.73
C LYS A 30 -22.88 -33.90 3.10
N LYS A 31 -23.08 -34.56 4.27
CA LYS A 31 -22.25 -35.68 4.73
C LYS A 31 -22.56 -36.99 4.01
N ALA A 32 -23.73 -37.10 3.40
CA ALA A 32 -24.17 -38.26 2.65
C ALA A 32 -23.96 -38.08 1.13
N LEU A 33 -23.40 -36.98 0.68
CA LEU A 33 -22.98 -36.81 -0.70
C LEU A 33 -21.78 -37.77 -0.96
N PRO A 34 -21.76 -38.44 -2.10
CA PRO A 34 -20.62 -39.28 -2.45
C PRO A 34 -19.36 -38.37 -2.60
N VAL A 35 -18.23 -38.85 -2.11
CA VAL A 35 -16.94 -38.18 -2.33
C VAL A 35 -16.56 -38.41 -3.80
N PRO A 36 -16.18 -37.34 -4.54
CA PRO A 36 -15.76 -37.52 -5.93
C PRO A 36 -14.55 -38.49 -5.97
N GLU A 37 -14.69 -39.58 -6.67
CA GLU A 37 -13.53 -40.39 -7.03
C GLU A 37 -12.70 -39.52 -8.00
N ARG A 38 -11.49 -39.10 -7.59
CA ARG A 38 -10.51 -38.57 -8.53
C ARG A 38 -10.29 -39.70 -9.56
N LYS A 39 -10.64 -39.47 -10.83
CA LYS A 39 -10.05 -40.26 -11.90
C LYS A 39 -8.56 -40.10 -11.74
N ILE A 40 -7.87 -41.14 -11.30
CA ILE A 40 -6.41 -41.22 -11.36
C ILE A 40 -6.14 -41.28 -12.86
N GLU A 41 -5.87 -40.09 -13.47
CA GLU A 41 -5.24 -40.11 -14.77
C GLU A 41 -3.93 -40.87 -14.60
N GLU A 42 -3.62 -41.76 -15.53
CA GLU A 42 -2.41 -42.55 -15.50
C GLU A 42 -1.22 -41.60 -15.36
N ILE A 43 -0.51 -41.63 -14.22
CA ILE A 43 0.65 -40.78 -13.99
C ILE A 43 1.72 -41.17 -14.98
N ILE A 44 1.87 -40.38 -16.03
CA ILE A 44 2.91 -40.61 -17.05
C ILE A 44 4.19 -39.95 -16.56
N GLU A 45 5.21 -40.73 -16.29
CA GLU A 45 6.51 -40.26 -15.84
C GLU A 45 7.29 -39.49 -16.95
N PRO A 46 8.24 -38.63 -16.58
CA PRO A 46 9.13 -37.93 -17.53
C PRO A 46 9.86 -38.96 -18.45
N LYS A 47 9.85 -38.64 -19.75
CA LYS A 47 10.42 -39.54 -20.81
C LYS A 47 11.83 -39.13 -21.24
N ASN A 48 12.29 -37.95 -20.86
CA ASN A 48 13.58 -37.39 -21.23
C ASN A 48 14.10 -36.40 -20.20
N GLU A 49 15.35 -35.94 -20.35
CA GLU A 49 16.02 -35.05 -19.41
C GLU A 49 15.31 -33.69 -19.26
N THR A 50 14.77 -33.14 -20.35
CA THR A 50 14.03 -31.85 -20.31
C THR A 50 12.76 -32.00 -19.47
N GLN A 51 11.98 -33.06 -19.69
CA GLN A 51 10.79 -33.32 -18.91
C GLN A 51 11.11 -33.59 -17.43
N GLN A 52 12.24 -34.31 -17.17
CA GLN A 52 12.68 -34.56 -15.79
C GLN A 52 13.04 -33.25 -15.06
N LYS A 53 13.80 -32.36 -15.70
CA LYS A 53 14.13 -31.05 -15.12
C LYS A 53 12.88 -30.19 -14.86
N LEU A 54 11.92 -30.17 -15.79
CA LEU A 54 10.65 -29.47 -15.60
C LEU A 54 9.86 -30.09 -14.44
N PHE A 55 9.82 -31.40 -14.37
CA PHE A 55 9.16 -32.14 -13.28
C PHE A 55 9.78 -31.77 -11.91
N ASP A 56 11.11 -31.77 -11.82
CA ASP A 56 11.80 -31.44 -10.58
C ASP A 56 11.54 -29.99 -10.16
N CYS A 57 11.53 -29.01 -11.08
CA CYS A 57 11.15 -27.62 -10.81
C CYS A 57 9.71 -27.51 -10.28
N ILE A 58 8.77 -28.23 -10.89
CA ILE A 58 7.36 -28.20 -10.50
C ILE A 58 7.18 -28.89 -9.16
N ALA A 59 7.82 -30.06 -8.93
CA ALA A 59 7.78 -30.78 -7.68
C ALA A 59 8.33 -29.93 -6.50
N ASP A 60 9.40 -29.18 -6.71
CA ASP A 60 9.96 -28.25 -5.70
C ASP A 60 8.96 -27.17 -5.31
N VAL A 61 8.18 -26.69 -6.26
CA VAL A 61 7.17 -25.66 -6.03
C VAL A 61 5.91 -26.21 -5.39
N LEU A 62 5.44 -27.37 -5.83
CA LEU A 62 4.23 -28.01 -5.31
C LEU A 62 4.47 -28.69 -3.94
N GLY A 63 5.72 -29.10 -3.64
CA GLY A 63 6.10 -29.81 -2.42
C GLY A 63 5.73 -31.29 -2.44
N TYR A 64 5.34 -31.87 -3.58
CA TYR A 64 5.02 -33.28 -3.77
C TYR A 64 5.31 -33.74 -5.20
N LYS A 65 5.30 -35.09 -5.45
CA LYS A 65 5.73 -35.67 -6.72
C LYS A 65 4.64 -36.56 -7.40
N GLU A 66 3.44 -36.55 -6.85
CA GLU A 66 2.33 -37.38 -7.34
C GLU A 66 1.55 -36.67 -8.48
N PHE A 67 2.23 -36.38 -9.61
CA PHE A 67 1.67 -35.86 -10.85
C PHE A 67 2.45 -36.35 -12.06
N GLY A 68 1.85 -36.28 -13.25
CA GLY A 68 2.47 -36.75 -14.51
C GLY A 68 2.77 -35.60 -15.48
N ILE A 69 3.41 -35.94 -16.61
CA ILE A 69 3.77 -34.94 -17.63
C ILE A 69 2.57 -34.32 -18.35
N THR A 70 1.41 -34.99 -18.31
CA THR A 70 0.14 -34.52 -18.88
C THR A 70 -0.77 -33.86 -17.86
N THR A 71 -0.41 -33.87 -16.57
CA THR A 71 -1.19 -33.25 -15.51
C THR A 71 -1.16 -31.73 -15.67
N ASP A 72 -2.33 -31.09 -15.62
CA ASP A 72 -2.42 -29.64 -15.51
C ASP A 72 -1.88 -29.19 -14.15
N ILE A 73 -0.78 -28.44 -14.18
CA ILE A 73 -0.06 -28.02 -12.97
C ILE A 73 -0.89 -27.08 -12.08
N TYR A 74 -1.87 -26.34 -12.64
CA TYR A 74 -2.80 -25.52 -11.86
C TYR A 74 -3.85 -26.40 -11.17
N GLU A 75 -4.34 -27.47 -11.84
CA GLU A 75 -5.19 -28.46 -11.20
C GLU A 75 -4.43 -29.29 -10.16
N ALA A 76 -3.11 -29.47 -10.33
CA ALA A 76 -2.22 -30.06 -9.35
C ALA A 76 -1.94 -29.15 -8.13
N GLY A 77 -2.36 -27.88 -8.16
CA GLY A 77 -2.26 -26.97 -7.02
C GLY A 77 -1.28 -25.80 -7.21
N LEU A 78 -0.77 -25.59 -8.44
CA LEU A 78 0.02 -24.38 -8.72
C LEU A 78 -0.88 -23.16 -8.60
N THR A 79 -0.49 -22.23 -7.74
CA THR A 79 -1.15 -20.92 -7.61
C THR A 79 -0.44 -19.90 -8.48
N SER A 80 -1.08 -18.74 -8.72
CA SER A 80 -0.45 -17.66 -9.47
C SER A 80 0.83 -17.14 -8.79
N ILE A 81 0.92 -17.24 -7.47
CA ILE A 81 2.11 -16.84 -6.70
C ILE A 81 3.23 -17.88 -6.84
N SER A 82 2.88 -19.16 -6.69
CA SER A 82 3.85 -20.24 -6.87
C SER A 82 4.30 -20.38 -8.33
N ALA A 83 3.51 -19.90 -9.30
CA ALA A 83 3.91 -19.81 -10.70
C ALA A 83 5.06 -18.81 -10.93
N ILE A 84 5.18 -17.78 -10.11
CA ILE A 84 6.34 -16.85 -10.15
C ILE A 84 7.62 -17.58 -9.71
N LYS A 85 7.55 -18.35 -8.62
CA LYS A 85 8.68 -19.19 -8.17
C LYS A 85 9.05 -20.22 -9.25
N LEU A 86 8.05 -20.86 -9.86
CA LEU A 86 8.27 -21.84 -10.94
C LEU A 86 8.93 -21.20 -12.16
N ASN A 87 8.52 -19.99 -12.54
CA ASN A 87 9.16 -19.21 -13.60
C ASN A 87 10.67 -19.07 -13.36
N ILE A 88 11.05 -18.63 -12.16
CA ILE A 88 12.48 -18.43 -11.78
C ILE A 88 13.24 -19.77 -11.88
N LEU A 89 12.67 -20.86 -11.39
CA LEU A 89 13.32 -22.17 -11.41
C LEU A 89 13.51 -22.69 -12.83
N ILE A 90 12.49 -22.58 -13.69
CA ILE A 90 12.56 -23.02 -15.10
C ILE A 90 13.59 -22.13 -15.86
N SER A 91 13.54 -20.83 -15.67
CA SER A 91 14.49 -19.91 -16.31
C SER A 91 15.94 -20.27 -15.98
N LYS A 92 16.23 -20.51 -14.70
CA LYS A 92 17.58 -20.94 -14.24
C LYS A 92 17.98 -22.32 -14.76
N ALA A 93 17.04 -23.27 -14.80
CA ALA A 93 17.32 -24.63 -15.21
C ALA A 93 17.61 -24.81 -16.71
N PHE A 94 17.06 -23.90 -17.53
CA PHE A 94 17.13 -24.00 -18.98
C PHE A 94 17.86 -22.82 -19.65
N ASP A 95 18.31 -21.84 -18.91
CA ASP A 95 18.96 -20.60 -19.41
C ASP A 95 18.10 -19.89 -20.47
N ILE A 96 16.80 -19.68 -20.13
CA ILE A 96 15.82 -19.05 -21.01
C ILE A 96 15.03 -18.00 -20.23
N VAL A 97 14.43 -17.06 -20.96
CA VAL A 97 13.45 -16.13 -20.41
C VAL A 97 12.06 -16.71 -20.60
N ILE A 98 11.36 -16.97 -19.50
CA ILE A 98 9.97 -17.41 -19.48
C ILE A 98 9.15 -16.46 -18.60
N LYS A 99 7.92 -16.17 -18.97
CA LYS A 99 6.99 -15.33 -18.21
C LYS A 99 5.94 -16.21 -17.53
N THR A 100 5.33 -15.72 -16.48
CA THR A 100 4.23 -16.43 -15.81
C THR A 100 3.04 -16.67 -16.76
N SER A 101 2.83 -15.77 -17.73
CA SER A 101 1.84 -15.97 -18.81
C SER A 101 2.14 -17.18 -19.69
N ASP A 102 3.42 -17.48 -19.92
CA ASP A 102 3.83 -18.62 -20.76
C ASP A 102 3.55 -19.94 -20.04
N ILE A 103 3.80 -19.99 -18.72
CA ILE A 103 3.43 -21.13 -17.87
C ILE A 103 1.92 -21.36 -17.92
N LYS A 104 1.12 -20.28 -17.83
CA LYS A 104 -0.34 -20.35 -17.90
C LYS A 104 -0.84 -20.86 -19.25
N SER A 105 -0.17 -20.50 -20.34
CA SER A 105 -0.50 -20.94 -21.69
C SER A 105 -0.06 -22.38 -21.97
N HIS A 106 0.88 -22.90 -21.18
CA HIS A 106 1.45 -24.26 -21.31
C HIS A 106 1.35 -25.01 -19.98
N PRO A 107 0.13 -25.34 -19.51
CA PRO A 107 -0.10 -25.79 -18.12
C PRO A 107 0.29 -27.27 -17.87
N THR A 108 1.05 -27.91 -18.74
CA THR A 108 1.54 -29.28 -18.57
C THR A 108 3.02 -29.37 -18.89
N ILE A 109 3.73 -30.35 -18.33
CA ILE A 109 5.16 -30.57 -18.63
C ILE A 109 5.38 -30.81 -20.14
N GLU A 110 4.48 -31.53 -20.78
CA GLU A 110 4.57 -31.81 -22.24
C GLU A 110 4.48 -30.52 -23.08
N LEU A 111 3.59 -29.62 -22.73
CA LEU A 111 3.46 -28.33 -23.39
C LEU A 111 4.65 -27.39 -23.07
N LEU A 112 5.07 -27.35 -21.79
CA LEU A 112 6.23 -26.58 -21.36
C LEU A 112 7.51 -27.05 -22.03
N GLU A 113 7.68 -28.36 -22.23
CA GLU A 113 8.83 -28.90 -22.98
C GLU A 113 8.90 -28.34 -24.40
N GLY A 114 7.76 -28.31 -25.10
CA GLY A 114 7.67 -27.71 -26.42
C GLY A 114 8.08 -26.23 -26.44
N PHE A 115 7.59 -25.48 -25.46
CA PHE A 115 7.95 -24.06 -25.30
C PHE A 115 9.42 -23.88 -24.98
N VAL A 116 9.98 -24.58 -23.98
CA VAL A 116 11.37 -24.48 -23.55
C VAL A 116 12.35 -24.78 -24.69
N LYS A 117 12.02 -25.75 -25.56
CA LYS A 117 12.85 -26.09 -26.73
C LYS A 117 12.85 -25.01 -27.83
N THR A 118 11.81 -24.20 -27.90
CA THR A 118 11.65 -23.13 -28.90
C THR A 118 11.93 -21.75 -28.34
N ALA A 119 11.92 -21.60 -27.01
CA ALA A 119 12.25 -20.36 -26.34
C ALA A 119 13.67 -19.93 -26.69
N GLY A 120 13.82 -18.73 -27.22
CA GLY A 120 15.12 -18.18 -27.59
C GLY A 120 16.00 -17.99 -26.36
N LYS A 121 17.30 -18.29 -26.53
CA LYS A 121 18.30 -17.82 -25.57
C LYS A 121 18.29 -16.29 -25.56
N GLU A 122 18.48 -15.74 -24.38
CA GLU A 122 18.56 -14.30 -24.23
C GLU A 122 19.62 -13.71 -25.16
N THR A 123 19.21 -12.83 -26.07
CA THR A 123 20.14 -12.04 -26.85
C THR A 123 20.62 -10.89 -25.98
N LYS A 124 21.90 -10.92 -25.57
CA LYS A 124 22.50 -9.78 -24.86
C LYS A 124 22.35 -8.53 -25.71
N ARG A 125 21.79 -7.48 -25.15
CA ARG A 125 21.73 -6.17 -25.80
C ARG A 125 23.14 -5.58 -25.91
N GLU A 126 23.37 -4.81 -26.94
CA GLU A 126 24.61 -4.04 -27.05
C GLU A 126 24.64 -2.95 -25.98
N VAL A 127 25.79 -2.81 -25.32
CA VAL A 127 25.99 -1.76 -24.31
C VAL A 127 25.93 -0.40 -25.01
N GLN A 128 25.06 0.48 -24.50
CA GLN A 128 24.89 1.86 -24.94
C GLN A 128 25.59 2.81 -23.97
N GLU A 129 25.91 4.00 -24.40
CA GLU A 129 26.43 5.04 -23.53
C GLU A 129 25.29 5.67 -22.71
N ASN A 130 24.11 5.83 -23.31
CA ASN A 130 22.98 6.52 -22.74
C ASN A 130 21.70 5.64 -22.79
N TYR A 131 20.88 5.73 -21.75
CA TYR A 131 19.66 4.94 -21.59
C TYR A 131 18.51 5.82 -21.12
N PRO A 132 17.25 5.49 -21.44
CA PRO A 132 16.09 6.19 -20.86
C PRO A 132 15.97 5.88 -19.36
N LEU A 133 15.21 6.69 -18.64
CA LEU A 133 14.71 6.30 -17.32
C LEU A 133 13.65 5.19 -17.46
N THR A 134 13.48 4.39 -16.42
CA THR A 134 12.28 3.56 -16.27
C THR A 134 11.11 4.43 -15.80
N ASN A 135 9.87 3.98 -16.00
CA ASN A 135 8.68 4.71 -15.54
C ASN A 135 8.69 5.01 -14.02
N THR A 136 9.27 4.11 -13.22
CA THR A 136 9.42 4.30 -11.78
C THR A 136 10.44 5.39 -11.46
N GLN A 137 11.54 5.42 -12.19
CA GLN A 137 12.57 6.44 -12.02
C GLN A 137 12.08 7.83 -12.43
N GLU A 138 11.26 7.93 -13.47
CA GLU A 138 10.63 9.20 -13.89
C GLU A 138 9.79 9.79 -12.76
N GLY A 139 8.98 8.97 -12.06
CA GLY A 139 8.21 9.39 -10.90
C GLY A 139 9.08 9.94 -9.78
N ILE A 140 10.14 9.21 -9.39
CA ILE A 140 11.10 9.65 -8.36
C ILE A 140 11.82 10.94 -8.79
N PHE A 141 12.22 11.04 -10.06
CA PHE A 141 12.87 12.23 -10.57
C PHE A 141 12.00 13.48 -10.44
N ILE A 142 10.72 13.39 -10.81
CA ILE A 142 9.74 14.48 -10.69
C ILE A 142 9.61 14.91 -9.24
N GLU A 143 9.46 13.98 -8.30
CA GLU A 143 9.33 14.30 -6.88
C GLU A 143 10.61 14.92 -6.29
N CYS A 144 11.79 14.41 -6.67
CA CYS A 144 13.06 14.98 -6.24
C CYS A 144 13.27 16.41 -6.77
N THR A 145 12.84 16.70 -7.99
CA THR A 145 12.95 18.07 -8.55
C THR A 145 12.01 19.06 -7.88
N ALA A 146 10.85 18.59 -7.41
CA ALA A 146 9.92 19.39 -6.63
C ALA A 146 10.44 19.67 -5.20
N ASN A 147 11.31 18.79 -4.66
CA ASN A 147 11.82 18.84 -3.28
C ASN A 147 13.35 18.82 -3.25
N MET A 148 14.00 19.70 -3.99
CA MET A 148 15.46 19.77 -4.06
C MET A 148 16.09 19.95 -2.66
N GLY A 149 17.12 19.16 -2.38
CA GLY A 149 17.81 19.16 -1.08
C GLY A 149 17.17 18.27 -0.01
N SER A 150 16.10 17.54 -0.32
CA SER A 150 15.52 16.52 0.57
C SER A 150 16.34 15.24 0.57
N THR A 151 16.38 14.56 1.71
CA THR A 151 16.99 13.22 1.85
C THR A 151 15.95 12.09 1.81
N ILE A 152 14.71 12.38 1.44
CA ILE A 152 13.59 11.42 1.47
C ILE A 152 13.82 10.17 0.59
N TYR A 153 14.62 10.33 -0.46
CA TYR A 153 15.01 9.25 -1.38
C TYR A 153 16.41 8.71 -1.15
N ASN A 154 17.03 9.01 0.00
CA ASN A 154 18.21 8.28 0.44
C ASN A 154 17.80 6.93 1.04
N ILE A 155 18.66 5.92 0.88
CA ILE A 155 18.56 4.61 1.53
C ILE A 155 19.81 4.47 2.41
N PRO A 156 19.85 5.08 3.59
CA PRO A 156 20.97 4.98 4.48
C PRO A 156 20.92 3.65 5.26
N TYR A 157 22.08 3.03 5.44
CA TYR A 157 22.25 1.83 6.24
C TYR A 157 23.56 1.92 7.01
N LEU A 158 23.50 1.79 8.32
CA LEU A 158 24.65 1.91 9.21
C LEU A 158 24.83 0.63 10.04
N LEU A 159 25.99 0.02 9.91
CA LEU A 159 26.37 -1.17 10.68
C LEU A 159 27.55 -0.86 11.60
N LYS A 160 27.40 -1.14 12.88
CA LYS A 160 28.52 -1.19 13.83
C LYS A 160 29.22 -2.54 13.69
N LEU A 161 30.49 -2.51 13.30
CA LEU A 161 31.28 -3.69 12.97
C LEU A 161 31.92 -4.31 14.20
N ASN A 162 32.04 -5.64 14.18
CA ASN A 162 32.88 -6.34 15.15
C ASN A 162 34.37 -5.92 14.99
N LYS A 163 35.10 -5.83 16.09
CA LYS A 163 36.52 -5.44 16.09
C LYS A 163 37.45 -6.38 15.33
N LYS A 164 36.98 -7.60 15.02
CA LYS A 164 37.74 -8.59 14.25
C LYS A 164 37.62 -8.38 12.73
N VAL A 165 36.73 -7.54 12.28
CA VAL A 165 36.56 -7.23 10.83
C VAL A 165 37.79 -6.44 10.38
N ASP A 166 38.48 -6.97 9.39
CA ASP A 166 39.61 -6.29 8.72
C ASP A 166 39.06 -5.21 7.77
N LEU A 167 39.33 -3.94 8.08
CA LEU A 167 38.75 -2.80 7.35
C LEU A 167 39.35 -2.64 5.96
N ASP A 168 40.62 -2.97 5.75
CA ASP A 168 41.24 -2.87 4.42
C ASP A 168 40.72 -3.96 3.50
N ARG A 169 40.51 -5.16 4.03
CA ARG A 169 39.83 -6.25 3.32
C ARG A 169 38.37 -5.91 3.03
N LEU A 170 37.66 -5.27 3.95
CA LEU A 170 36.28 -4.82 3.75
C LEU A 170 36.21 -3.74 2.67
N ALA A 171 37.12 -2.78 2.65
CA ALA A 171 37.20 -1.76 1.61
C ALA A 171 37.41 -2.38 0.23
N ALA A 172 38.31 -3.35 0.11
CA ALA A 172 38.54 -4.08 -1.14
C ALA A 172 37.32 -4.91 -1.58
N ALA A 173 36.58 -5.48 -0.64
CA ALA A 173 35.35 -6.21 -0.92
C ALA A 173 34.25 -5.28 -1.44
N ILE A 174 34.09 -4.09 -0.85
CA ILE A 174 33.16 -3.06 -1.32
C ILE A 174 33.51 -2.62 -2.73
N ASP A 175 34.81 -2.32 -3.00
CA ASP A 175 35.28 -1.93 -4.33
C ASP A 175 34.97 -3.02 -5.38
N SER A 176 35.18 -4.30 -5.02
CA SER A 176 34.86 -5.43 -5.88
C SER A 176 33.35 -5.56 -6.16
N THR A 177 32.53 -5.26 -5.16
CA THR A 177 31.06 -5.27 -5.30
C THR A 177 30.59 -4.15 -6.23
N ILE A 178 31.17 -2.94 -6.11
CA ILE A 178 30.84 -1.82 -7.02
C ILE A 178 31.20 -2.19 -8.47
N GLU A 179 32.33 -2.87 -8.69
CA GLU A 179 32.72 -3.32 -10.04
C GLU A 179 31.79 -4.41 -10.59
N ALA A 180 31.26 -5.30 -9.73
CA ALA A 180 30.31 -6.32 -10.14
C ALA A 180 28.92 -5.76 -10.50
N HIS A 181 28.57 -4.60 -9.97
CA HIS A 181 27.28 -3.93 -10.22
C HIS A 181 27.47 -2.61 -11.00
N PRO A 182 27.66 -2.65 -12.32
CA PRO A 182 27.97 -1.46 -13.13
C PRO A 182 26.86 -0.40 -13.06
N TYR A 183 25.63 -0.77 -12.71
CA TYR A 183 24.53 0.16 -12.56
C TYR A 183 24.72 1.15 -11.40
N LEU A 184 25.49 0.81 -10.37
CA LEU A 184 25.87 1.76 -9.30
C LEU A 184 26.62 2.98 -9.85
N LYS A 185 27.36 2.81 -10.94
CA LYS A 185 28.13 3.90 -11.59
C LYS A 185 27.28 4.79 -12.49
N THR A 186 25.95 4.68 -12.42
CA THR A 186 25.00 5.49 -13.21
C THR A 186 25.10 6.97 -12.83
N ARG A 187 25.04 7.84 -13.84
CA ARG A 187 24.85 9.27 -13.69
C ARG A 187 23.65 9.71 -14.51
N LEU A 188 22.88 10.65 -13.96
CA LEU A 188 21.79 11.28 -14.70
C LEU A 188 22.28 12.55 -15.38
N PHE A 189 21.74 12.85 -16.53
CA PHE A 189 21.97 14.10 -17.24
C PHE A 189 20.75 14.47 -18.08
N MET A 190 20.68 15.72 -18.51
CA MET A 190 19.67 16.22 -19.42
C MET A 190 20.29 16.37 -20.80
N ASP A 191 19.64 15.84 -21.82
CA ASP A 191 20.10 15.97 -23.20
C ASP A 191 19.70 17.34 -23.81
N GLU A 192 20.07 17.56 -25.08
CA GLU A 192 19.80 18.81 -25.81
C GLU A 192 18.28 19.05 -26.03
N ASN A 193 17.44 18.02 -25.95
CA ASN A 193 16.00 18.08 -26.10
C ASN A 193 15.29 18.37 -24.78
N GLY A 194 16.01 18.31 -23.66
CA GLY A 194 15.46 18.42 -22.32
C GLY A 194 15.01 17.08 -21.72
N ASP A 195 15.30 15.96 -22.38
CA ASP A 195 15.01 14.62 -21.87
C ASP A 195 16.04 14.21 -20.81
N VAL A 196 15.59 13.59 -19.72
CA VAL A 196 16.47 13.06 -18.68
C VAL A 196 16.86 11.64 -19.01
N LEU A 197 18.15 11.41 -19.10
CA LEU A 197 18.76 10.15 -19.48
C LEU A 197 19.72 9.64 -18.40
N GLN A 198 19.97 8.34 -18.42
CA GLN A 198 21.00 7.67 -17.62
C GLN A 198 22.23 7.45 -18.46
N LYS A 199 23.38 7.87 -17.94
CA LYS A 199 24.68 7.59 -18.55
C LYS A 199 25.40 6.49 -17.79
N ARG A 200 25.88 5.48 -18.51
CA ARG A 200 26.76 4.45 -17.98
C ARG A 200 28.19 5.00 -17.92
N ASP A 201 28.80 4.99 -16.74
CA ASP A 201 30.17 5.52 -16.53
C ASP A 201 31.12 4.39 -16.09
N ASP A 202 31.48 3.51 -17.03
CA ASP A 202 32.40 2.40 -16.75
C ASP A 202 33.82 2.88 -16.40
N GLY A 203 34.16 4.13 -16.72
CA GLY A 203 35.44 4.74 -16.39
C GLY A 203 35.56 5.22 -14.95
N LEU A 204 34.45 5.25 -14.21
CA LEU A 204 34.42 5.67 -12.81
C LEU A 204 35.14 4.62 -11.93
N THR A 205 36.27 5.02 -11.35
CA THR A 205 37.01 4.21 -10.39
C THR A 205 36.59 4.63 -8.98
N CYS A 206 35.91 3.77 -8.27
CA CYS A 206 35.54 4.00 -6.87
C CYS A 206 36.56 3.32 -5.95
N LYS A 207 37.06 4.06 -4.96
CA LYS A 207 37.83 3.49 -3.86
C LYS A 207 37.19 3.84 -2.55
N THR A 208 36.79 2.80 -1.83
CA THR A 208 36.20 2.94 -0.50
C THR A 208 37.20 3.52 0.47
N GLN A 209 36.84 4.59 1.15
CA GLN A 209 37.69 5.29 2.11
C GLN A 209 37.44 4.83 3.53
N ILE A 210 38.53 4.71 4.31
CA ILE A 210 38.46 4.52 5.77
C ILE A 210 38.67 5.89 6.41
N ILE A 211 37.62 6.44 6.99
CA ILE A 211 37.55 7.80 7.53
C ILE A 211 37.69 7.75 9.05
N ASN A 212 38.53 8.62 9.61
CA ASN A 212 38.66 8.74 11.07
C ASN A 212 37.63 9.75 11.62
N GLY A 213 36.83 9.29 12.57
CA GLY A 213 35.72 10.03 13.15
C GLY A 213 34.47 9.95 12.29
N MET A 214 33.32 10.03 12.93
CA MET A 214 31.99 10.01 12.29
C MET A 214 31.11 11.07 12.97
N ASN A 215 30.43 11.89 12.17
CA ASN A 215 29.40 12.79 12.69
C ASN A 215 28.03 12.27 12.22
N ARG A 216 27.24 11.75 13.16
CA ARG A 216 25.93 11.15 12.88
C ARG A 216 24.91 12.16 12.34
N GLU A 217 24.99 13.44 12.75
CA GLU A 217 24.05 14.49 12.30
C GLU A 217 24.21 14.87 10.82
N THR A 218 25.43 14.69 10.27
CA THR A 218 25.75 15.01 8.86
C THR A 218 26.02 13.78 8.02
N LEU A 219 25.71 12.58 8.53
CA LEU A 219 25.97 11.33 7.84
C LEU A 219 25.14 11.21 6.57
N VAL A 220 23.81 11.40 6.68
CA VAL A 220 22.91 11.44 5.54
C VAL A 220 22.89 12.84 4.94
N ARG A 221 23.20 12.93 3.66
CA ARG A 221 23.30 14.18 2.92
C ARG A 221 22.47 14.08 1.64
N PRO A 222 21.82 15.17 1.19
CA PRO A 222 21.14 15.18 -0.09
C PRO A 222 22.08 14.80 -1.25
N TYR A 223 21.50 14.23 -2.28
CA TYR A 223 22.18 14.01 -3.56
C TYR A 223 21.79 15.09 -4.56
N MET A 224 22.77 15.53 -5.35
CA MET A 224 22.50 16.24 -6.60
C MET A 224 22.31 15.20 -7.70
N LEU A 225 21.11 15.16 -8.32
CA LEU A 225 20.78 14.09 -9.26
C LEU A 225 21.62 14.09 -10.53
N PHE A 226 22.01 15.28 -11.01
CA PHE A 226 22.73 15.41 -12.26
C PHE A 226 24.25 15.36 -12.09
N ASN A 227 24.89 14.52 -12.89
CA ASN A 227 26.33 14.43 -13.06
C ASN A 227 27.13 14.06 -11.79
N GLU A 228 26.44 13.59 -10.74
CA GLU A 228 27.06 13.13 -9.49
C GLU A 228 26.91 11.62 -9.30
N GLN A 229 27.76 11.08 -8.42
CA GLN A 229 27.65 9.70 -7.94
C GLN A 229 26.45 9.59 -6.98
N LEU A 230 25.58 8.62 -7.21
CA LEU A 230 24.31 8.47 -6.48
C LEU A 230 24.39 7.41 -5.35
N PHE A 231 25.59 7.11 -4.89
CA PHE A 231 25.84 6.26 -3.72
C PHE A 231 27.07 6.75 -2.95
N ARG A 232 27.12 6.40 -1.66
CA ARG A 232 28.24 6.64 -0.74
C ARG A 232 28.45 5.39 0.09
N PHE A 233 29.59 4.73 -0.07
CA PHE A 233 30.00 3.58 0.72
C PHE A 233 31.27 3.96 1.47
N GLU A 234 31.15 4.09 2.80
CA GLU A 234 32.18 4.68 3.65
C GLU A 234 32.40 3.78 4.88
N ILE A 235 33.66 3.62 5.27
CA ILE A 235 34.02 2.93 6.51
C ILE A 235 34.52 3.99 7.50
N TYR A 236 33.98 3.97 8.70
CA TYR A 236 34.36 4.90 9.75
C TYR A 236 35.09 4.19 10.88
N ARG A 237 36.20 4.79 11.31
CA ARG A 237 36.94 4.39 12.53
C ARG A 237 36.73 5.46 13.56
N THR A 238 36.10 5.09 14.69
CA THR A 238 35.79 6.00 15.79
C THR A 238 36.36 5.47 17.11
N CYS A 239 36.29 6.24 18.19
CA CYS A 239 36.75 5.82 19.51
C CYS A 239 35.90 4.70 20.13
N ASP A 240 34.63 4.56 19.75
CA ASP A 240 33.66 3.59 20.24
C ASP A 240 33.46 2.38 19.34
N GLY A 241 34.07 2.36 18.15
CA GLY A 241 34.02 1.23 17.24
C GLY A 241 34.28 1.58 15.77
N ASN A 242 34.16 0.58 14.93
CA ASN A 242 34.21 0.73 13.49
C ASN A 242 32.82 0.61 12.93
N TYR A 243 32.53 1.36 11.85
CA TYR A 243 31.21 1.39 11.23
C TYR A 243 31.34 1.27 9.71
N LEU A 244 30.38 0.55 9.11
CA LEU A 244 30.13 0.57 7.67
C LEU A 244 28.88 1.40 7.43
N PHE A 245 29.00 2.42 6.62
CA PHE A 245 27.88 3.26 6.18
C PHE A 245 27.67 3.08 4.68
N LEU A 246 26.47 2.70 4.30
CA LEU A 246 26.00 2.64 2.92
C LEU A 246 24.84 3.64 2.79
N ASP A 247 24.90 4.50 1.79
CA ASP A 247 23.83 5.42 1.45
C ASP A 247 23.69 5.43 -0.06
N ILE A 248 22.50 5.12 -0.57
CA ILE A 248 22.24 5.00 -2.00
C ILE A 248 21.00 5.83 -2.32
N HIS A 249 21.01 6.60 -3.40
CA HIS A 249 19.81 7.27 -3.85
C HIS A 249 18.81 6.29 -4.45
N HIS A 250 17.56 6.38 -4.04
CA HIS A 250 16.50 5.43 -4.42
C HIS A 250 16.25 5.36 -5.93
N ILE A 251 16.69 6.37 -6.71
CA ILE A 251 16.54 6.37 -8.17
C ILE A 251 17.40 5.29 -8.86
N ILE A 252 18.47 4.79 -8.19
CA ILE A 252 19.35 3.74 -8.70
C ILE A 252 19.32 2.45 -7.89
N ALA A 253 18.60 2.39 -6.79
CA ALA A 253 18.52 1.20 -5.95
C ALA A 253 17.20 1.15 -5.15
N ASP A 254 16.87 -0.03 -4.68
CA ASP A 254 15.78 -0.29 -3.72
C ASP A 254 16.28 -1.12 -2.53
N GLY A 255 15.41 -1.43 -1.58
CA GLY A 255 15.77 -2.22 -0.39
C GLY A 255 16.32 -3.61 -0.74
N THR A 256 15.78 -4.28 -1.75
CA THR A 256 16.31 -5.58 -2.22
C THR A 256 17.71 -5.42 -2.82
N SER A 257 17.96 -4.33 -3.54
CA SER A 257 19.29 -4.01 -4.08
C SER A 257 20.32 -3.84 -2.97
N LEU A 258 19.95 -3.19 -1.85
CA LEU A 258 20.82 -3.08 -0.68
C LEU A 258 21.18 -4.47 -0.11
N GLY A 259 20.18 -5.37 -0.06
CA GLY A 259 20.41 -6.77 0.33
C GLY A 259 21.39 -7.51 -0.57
N ILE A 260 21.24 -7.37 -1.89
CA ILE A 260 22.16 -7.94 -2.88
C ILE A 260 23.58 -7.41 -2.67
N ILE A 261 23.73 -6.10 -2.53
CA ILE A 261 25.02 -5.42 -2.33
C ILE A 261 25.69 -5.94 -1.03
N LEU A 262 24.97 -6.01 0.09
CA LEU A 262 25.50 -6.50 1.36
C LEU A 262 25.93 -7.97 1.30
N ASN A 263 25.15 -8.80 0.61
CA ASN A 263 25.50 -10.21 0.38
C ASN A 263 26.78 -10.33 -0.45
N ASP A 264 26.91 -9.56 -1.50
CA ASP A 264 28.09 -9.59 -2.35
C ASP A 264 29.35 -9.00 -1.67
N ILE A 265 29.19 -7.99 -0.81
CA ILE A 265 30.27 -7.53 0.09
C ILE A 265 30.76 -8.69 0.97
N ASN A 266 29.86 -9.49 1.55
CA ASN A 266 30.24 -10.66 2.36
C ASN A 266 30.93 -11.75 1.56
N ARG A 267 30.46 -12.05 0.36
CA ARG A 267 31.07 -13.02 -0.57
C ARG A 267 32.48 -12.58 -0.97
N ALA A 268 32.63 -11.31 -1.39
CA ALA A 268 33.93 -10.74 -1.73
C ALA A 268 34.88 -10.69 -0.55
N TYR A 269 34.38 -10.31 0.65
CA TYR A 269 35.16 -10.33 1.88
C TYR A 269 35.64 -11.75 2.22
N SER A 270 34.86 -12.78 1.93
CA SER A 270 35.26 -14.19 2.09
C SER A 270 36.28 -14.67 1.05
N GLY A 271 36.58 -13.84 0.04
CA GLY A 271 37.55 -14.12 -1.01
C GLY A 271 36.94 -14.72 -2.29
N GLU A 272 35.63 -14.70 -2.41
CA GLU A 272 34.94 -15.10 -3.64
C GLU A 272 35.14 -14.04 -4.71
N LYS A 273 35.39 -14.46 -5.95
CA LYS A 273 35.43 -13.57 -7.10
C LYS A 273 34.02 -13.33 -7.58
N LEU A 274 33.56 -12.10 -7.48
CA LEU A 274 32.26 -11.71 -8.04
C LEU A 274 32.34 -11.61 -9.55
N GLU A 275 31.25 -12.04 -10.20
CA GLU A 275 31.02 -11.83 -11.63
C GLU A 275 30.12 -10.60 -11.83
N ALA A 276 30.34 -9.87 -12.93
CA ALA A 276 29.51 -8.73 -13.25
C ALA A 276 28.08 -9.17 -13.63
N GLU A 277 27.11 -8.37 -13.27
CA GLU A 277 25.71 -8.55 -13.69
C GLU A 277 25.60 -8.77 -15.19
N THR A 278 24.83 -9.76 -15.59
CA THR A 278 24.57 -10.06 -17.00
C THR A 278 23.38 -9.31 -17.57
N TYR A 279 22.36 -9.07 -16.74
CA TYR A 279 21.19 -8.24 -17.03
C TYR A 279 21.11 -7.13 -16.01
N THR A 280 21.17 -5.89 -16.45
CA THR A 280 21.25 -4.70 -15.62
C THR A 280 19.96 -3.89 -15.67
N SER A 281 19.83 -2.91 -14.78
CA SER A 281 18.72 -1.95 -14.86
C SER A 281 18.76 -1.08 -16.12
N TYR A 282 19.87 -1.00 -16.83
CA TYR A 282 19.93 -0.41 -18.18
C TYR A 282 19.12 -1.24 -19.19
N ASP A 283 19.27 -2.57 -19.15
CA ASP A 283 18.51 -3.49 -20.02
C ASP A 283 17.03 -3.42 -19.70
N LEU A 284 16.68 -3.36 -18.41
CA LEU A 284 15.31 -3.16 -17.95
C LEU A 284 14.70 -1.86 -18.47
N ALA A 285 15.46 -0.76 -18.49
CA ALA A 285 14.99 0.52 -19.02
C ALA A 285 14.66 0.45 -20.52
N LEU A 286 15.46 -0.30 -21.28
CA LEU A 286 15.19 -0.55 -22.71
C LEU A 286 13.97 -1.45 -22.89
N ASP A 287 13.83 -2.52 -22.08
CA ASP A 287 12.67 -3.41 -22.12
C ASP A 287 11.38 -2.65 -21.78
N ASN A 288 11.41 -1.77 -20.76
CA ASN A 288 10.27 -0.91 -20.43
C ASN A 288 9.91 0.04 -21.58
N ARG A 289 10.88 0.70 -22.18
CA ARG A 289 10.65 1.60 -23.33
C ARG A 289 9.98 0.87 -24.51
N ASP A 290 10.43 -0.36 -24.79
CA ASP A 290 9.86 -1.16 -25.88
C ASP A 290 8.43 -1.63 -25.51
N ALA A 291 8.18 -1.98 -24.24
CA ALA A 291 6.87 -2.39 -23.75
C ALA A 291 5.82 -1.27 -23.79
N LEU A 292 6.21 0.00 -23.59
CA LEU A 292 5.31 1.16 -23.70
C LEU A 292 4.61 1.28 -25.08
N LYS A 293 5.22 0.72 -26.13
CA LYS A 293 4.69 0.76 -27.51
C LYS A 293 3.87 -0.48 -27.86
N SER A 294 3.70 -1.40 -26.94
CA SER A 294 3.05 -2.69 -27.15
C SER A 294 1.61 -2.75 -26.60
N ASP A 295 0.87 -3.77 -27.00
CA ASP A 295 -0.47 -4.06 -26.45
C ASP A 295 -0.44 -4.36 -24.94
N VAL A 296 0.73 -4.75 -24.39
CA VAL A 296 0.90 -5.03 -22.97
C VAL A 296 0.60 -3.78 -22.14
N TYR A 297 1.11 -2.61 -22.55
CA TYR A 297 0.83 -1.33 -21.88
C TYR A 297 -0.65 -0.98 -21.91
N LYS A 298 -1.28 -1.10 -23.08
CA LYS A 298 -2.71 -0.80 -23.26
C LYS A 298 -3.59 -1.75 -22.45
N ASN A 299 -3.22 -3.02 -22.37
CA ASN A 299 -3.95 -3.98 -21.55
C ASN A 299 -3.84 -3.64 -20.05
N ALA A 300 -2.66 -3.20 -19.59
CA ALA A 300 -2.44 -2.75 -18.23
C ALA A 300 -3.27 -1.48 -17.92
N GLU A 301 -3.32 -0.50 -18.82
CA GLU A 301 -4.19 0.67 -18.73
C GLU A 301 -5.67 0.27 -18.55
N ASN A 302 -6.17 -0.61 -19.41
CA ASN A 302 -7.55 -1.09 -19.35
C ASN A 302 -7.85 -1.83 -18.05
N TYR A 303 -6.89 -2.59 -17.53
CA TYR A 303 -7.02 -3.25 -16.23
C TYR A 303 -7.23 -2.23 -15.11
N TYR A 304 -6.37 -1.22 -14.99
CA TYR A 304 -6.50 -0.22 -13.93
C TYR A 304 -7.79 0.61 -14.07
N LYS A 305 -8.21 0.93 -15.28
CA LYS A 305 -9.53 1.53 -15.54
C LYS A 305 -10.66 0.66 -15.01
N SER A 306 -10.64 -0.64 -15.29
CA SER A 306 -11.68 -1.56 -14.82
C SER A 306 -11.76 -1.68 -13.29
N VAL A 307 -10.64 -1.47 -12.57
CA VAL A 307 -10.58 -1.58 -11.11
C VAL A 307 -10.98 -0.26 -10.44
N PHE A 308 -10.44 0.88 -10.90
CA PHE A 308 -10.49 2.15 -10.17
C PHE A 308 -11.47 3.17 -10.74
N GLU A 309 -11.99 2.98 -11.96
CA GLU A 309 -13.03 3.85 -12.50
C GLU A 309 -14.24 3.88 -11.55
N ASN A 310 -14.65 5.07 -11.13
CA ASN A 310 -15.74 5.30 -10.18
C ASN A 310 -15.50 4.85 -8.72
N LYS A 311 -14.26 4.62 -8.26
CA LYS A 311 -13.97 4.28 -6.85
C LYS A 311 -13.71 5.48 -5.94
N GLY A 312 -13.59 6.69 -6.46
CA GLY A 312 -13.53 7.93 -5.67
C GLY A 312 -12.15 8.31 -5.13
N GLY A 313 -11.07 7.74 -5.64
CA GLY A 313 -9.69 8.05 -5.19
C GLY A 313 -9.29 7.39 -3.87
N SER A 314 -8.08 7.69 -3.41
CA SER A 314 -7.55 7.16 -2.14
C SER A 314 -8.15 7.86 -0.93
N ILE A 315 -8.26 7.12 0.18
CA ILE A 315 -8.65 7.64 1.49
C ILE A 315 -7.46 7.56 2.44
N ASN A 316 -7.48 8.37 3.50
CA ASN A 316 -6.43 8.44 4.49
C ASN A 316 -7.01 8.56 5.89
N PHE A 317 -6.16 8.46 6.92
CA PHE A 317 -6.52 8.78 8.29
C PHE A 317 -6.66 10.30 8.43
N TYR A 318 -7.64 10.75 9.22
CA TYR A 318 -7.83 12.16 9.49
C TYR A 318 -6.67 12.71 10.34
N PRO A 319 -6.06 13.84 9.95
CA PRO A 319 -4.97 14.41 10.72
C PRO A 319 -5.47 15.03 12.03
N ASP A 320 -4.68 14.90 13.08
CA ASP A 320 -4.95 15.51 14.40
C ASP A 320 -4.64 17.02 14.39
N LYS A 321 -3.70 17.43 13.55
CA LYS A 321 -3.15 18.79 13.49
C LYS A 321 -2.65 19.14 12.09
N ASN A 322 -2.36 20.41 11.86
CA ASN A 322 -1.77 20.91 10.63
C ASN A 322 -0.53 21.74 10.99
N GLY A 323 0.62 21.11 10.99
CA GLY A 323 1.90 21.79 11.22
C GLY A 323 2.45 22.41 9.93
N PRO A 324 3.26 23.49 10.05
CA PRO A 324 3.80 24.19 8.90
C PRO A 324 5.02 23.52 8.25
N VAL A 325 5.67 22.58 8.96
CA VAL A 325 6.91 21.94 8.52
C VAL A 325 6.76 20.41 8.62
N PRO A 326 6.89 19.67 7.50
CA PRO A 326 6.85 18.22 7.52
C PRO A 326 7.98 17.65 8.40
N THR A 327 7.62 16.74 9.30
CA THR A 327 8.56 15.98 10.13
C THR A 327 8.26 14.50 9.98
N ALA A 328 9.30 13.65 10.06
CA ALA A 328 9.14 12.21 10.11
C ALA A 328 9.30 11.71 11.55
N GLU A 329 8.35 10.93 12.00
CA GLU A 329 8.38 10.23 13.28
C GLU A 329 8.04 8.76 13.06
N THR A 330 8.50 7.90 13.97
CA THR A 330 8.27 6.45 13.87
C THR A 330 7.78 5.91 15.20
N TYR A 331 6.71 5.13 15.16
CA TYR A 331 6.20 4.38 16.29
C TYR A 331 6.39 2.88 16.06
N HIS A 332 6.97 2.20 17.04
CA HIS A 332 7.22 0.74 16.99
C HIS A 332 6.29 -0.01 17.93
N ARG A 333 5.69 -1.08 17.44
CA ARG A 333 4.81 -1.95 18.23
C ARG A 333 5.12 -3.42 17.97
N GLU A 334 5.54 -4.15 19.01
CA GLU A 334 5.52 -5.61 19.00
C GLU A 334 4.06 -6.08 19.11
N VAL A 335 3.61 -6.86 18.14
CA VAL A 335 2.24 -7.38 18.08
C VAL A 335 2.08 -8.53 19.09
N THR A 336 1.06 -8.44 19.93
CA THR A 336 0.85 -9.40 21.03
C THR A 336 -0.41 -10.26 20.87
N GLU A 337 -1.41 -9.76 20.15
CA GLU A 337 -2.72 -10.40 20.03
C GLU A 337 -2.77 -11.51 18.96
N VAL A 338 -1.80 -11.54 18.04
CA VAL A 338 -1.73 -12.52 16.96
C VAL A 338 -0.30 -13.05 16.79
N SER A 339 -0.16 -14.36 16.71
CA SER A 339 1.14 -15.01 16.51
C SER A 339 1.45 -15.25 15.02
N VAL A 340 2.74 -15.34 14.70
CA VAL A 340 3.20 -15.67 13.33
C VAL A 340 2.63 -17.01 12.86
N GLN A 341 2.55 -18.00 13.75
CA GLN A 341 2.05 -19.32 13.39
C GLN A 341 0.55 -19.32 13.09
N GLU A 342 -0.27 -18.61 13.89
CA GLU A 342 -1.71 -18.50 13.65
C GLU A 342 -1.99 -17.84 12.29
N VAL A 343 -1.27 -16.77 11.95
CA VAL A 343 -1.42 -16.10 10.65
C VAL A 343 -1.01 -17.03 9.50
N LYS A 344 0.12 -17.75 9.62
CA LYS A 344 0.56 -18.71 8.61
C LYS A 344 -0.46 -19.85 8.40
N ASP A 345 -1.02 -20.39 9.48
CA ASP A 345 -2.02 -21.46 9.41
C ASP A 345 -3.34 -20.97 8.81
N PHE A 346 -3.77 -19.77 9.18
CA PHE A 346 -4.94 -19.11 8.60
C PHE A 346 -4.75 -18.89 7.09
N CYS A 347 -3.62 -18.30 6.70
CA CYS A 347 -3.30 -18.05 5.30
C CYS A 347 -3.28 -19.34 4.48
N LYS A 348 -2.67 -20.41 5.00
CA LYS A 348 -2.67 -21.71 4.36
C LYS A 348 -4.08 -22.31 4.23
N LYS A 349 -4.92 -22.19 5.28
CA LYS A 349 -6.32 -22.67 5.29
C LYS A 349 -7.16 -21.97 4.22
N HIS A 350 -6.99 -20.66 4.06
CA HIS A 350 -7.80 -19.84 3.16
C HIS A 350 -7.17 -19.67 1.76
N GLY A 351 -5.96 -20.18 1.53
CA GLY A 351 -5.26 -20.07 0.25
C GLY A 351 -4.83 -18.65 -0.09
N ILE A 352 -4.51 -17.83 0.91
CA ILE A 352 -4.01 -16.45 0.76
C ILE A 352 -2.57 -16.35 1.28
N THR A 353 -1.89 -15.22 1.02
CA THR A 353 -0.58 -14.94 1.59
C THR A 353 -0.67 -14.05 2.82
N GLU A 354 0.38 -14.04 3.65
CA GLU A 354 0.49 -13.14 4.80
C GLU A 354 0.42 -11.67 4.37
N ASN A 355 0.98 -11.33 3.20
CA ASN A 355 0.83 -10.00 2.63
C ASN A 355 -0.64 -9.63 2.37
N VAL A 356 -1.41 -10.53 1.77
CA VAL A 356 -2.86 -10.35 1.55
C VAL A 356 -3.60 -10.20 2.87
N PHE A 357 -3.22 -10.99 3.89
CA PHE A 357 -3.78 -10.89 5.23
C PHE A 357 -3.61 -9.47 5.81
N PHE A 358 -2.38 -8.96 5.85
CA PHE A 358 -2.11 -7.63 6.43
C PHE A 358 -2.64 -6.47 5.59
N ILE A 359 -2.64 -6.59 4.27
CA ILE A 359 -3.32 -5.64 3.38
C ILE A 359 -4.82 -5.59 3.68
N SER A 360 -5.44 -6.75 3.95
CA SER A 360 -6.86 -6.83 4.31
C SER A 360 -7.15 -6.25 5.69
N VAL A 361 -6.28 -6.51 6.67
CA VAL A 361 -6.33 -5.89 8.01
C VAL A 361 -6.29 -4.37 7.89
N PHE A 362 -5.33 -3.85 7.12
CA PHE A 362 -5.18 -2.42 6.91
C PHE A 362 -6.39 -1.81 6.18
N GLY A 363 -6.85 -2.42 5.10
CA GLY A 363 -7.98 -1.95 4.30
C GLY A 363 -9.28 -1.93 5.09
N LEU A 364 -9.56 -2.97 5.88
CA LEU A 364 -10.72 -3.01 6.79
C LEU A 364 -10.64 -1.90 7.83
N THR A 365 -9.47 -1.73 8.46
CA THR A 365 -9.24 -0.69 9.46
C THR A 365 -9.43 0.70 8.86
N LEU A 366 -8.77 1.00 7.76
CA LEU A 366 -8.84 2.29 7.08
C LEU A 366 -10.27 2.61 6.59
N GLY A 367 -10.99 1.62 6.06
CA GLY A 367 -12.39 1.75 5.68
C GLY A 367 -13.25 2.15 6.87
N LYS A 368 -13.13 1.45 8.00
CA LYS A 368 -13.88 1.75 9.23
C LYS A 368 -13.57 3.14 9.80
N TYR A 369 -12.29 3.58 9.77
CA TYR A 369 -11.91 4.95 10.15
C TYR A 369 -12.59 6.02 9.30
N ASN A 370 -12.98 5.68 8.08
CA ASN A 370 -13.68 6.56 7.14
C ASN A 370 -15.19 6.26 7.05
N PHE A 371 -15.75 5.45 7.97
CA PHE A 371 -17.14 5.02 7.96
C PHE A 371 -17.59 4.37 6.65
N ARG A 372 -16.67 3.63 6.01
CA ARG A 372 -16.87 2.93 4.74
C ARG A 372 -16.60 1.43 4.91
N LYS A 373 -17.15 0.64 4.00
CA LYS A 373 -16.85 -0.79 3.87
C LYS A 373 -15.75 -1.08 2.85
N ASP A 374 -15.35 -0.06 2.10
CA ASP A 374 -14.30 -0.12 1.11
C ASP A 374 -13.18 0.89 1.40
N ALA A 375 -12.00 0.62 0.87
CA ALA A 375 -10.86 1.52 0.98
C ALA A 375 -9.99 1.47 -0.28
N VAL A 376 -9.41 2.61 -0.66
CA VAL A 376 -8.35 2.72 -1.66
C VAL A 376 -7.12 3.32 -0.99
N PHE A 377 -6.00 2.62 -1.08
CA PHE A 377 -4.71 2.99 -0.50
C PHE A 377 -3.58 2.38 -1.33
N THR A 378 -2.35 2.39 -0.85
CA THR A 378 -1.20 1.87 -1.59
C THR A 378 -0.43 0.81 -0.83
N THR A 379 0.23 -0.06 -1.58
CA THR A 379 1.27 -0.98 -1.11
C THR A 379 2.47 -0.94 -2.04
N ILE A 380 3.54 -1.62 -1.68
CA ILE A 380 4.70 -1.78 -2.58
C ILE A 380 4.80 -3.22 -3.09
N TYR A 381 5.41 -3.34 -4.25
CA TYR A 381 5.76 -4.60 -4.89
C TYR A 381 7.22 -4.57 -5.32
N HIS A 382 7.97 -5.63 -5.05
CA HIS A 382 9.42 -5.66 -5.30
C HIS A 382 9.84 -5.62 -6.79
N GLY A 383 8.89 -5.81 -7.72
CA GLY A 383 9.11 -5.69 -9.17
C GLY A 383 10.00 -6.77 -9.81
N ARG A 384 10.39 -7.81 -9.07
CA ARG A 384 11.30 -8.87 -9.54
C ARG A 384 10.54 -10.13 -9.92
N ASN A 385 9.64 -10.02 -10.89
CA ASN A 385 8.84 -11.13 -11.43
C ASN A 385 9.51 -11.87 -12.60
N ASP A 386 10.66 -11.40 -13.04
CA ASP A 386 11.51 -11.99 -14.07
C ASP A 386 12.78 -12.52 -13.41
N SER A 387 13.19 -13.73 -13.76
CA SER A 387 14.38 -14.38 -13.18
C SER A 387 15.67 -13.59 -13.35
N ARG A 388 15.77 -12.82 -14.44
CA ARG A 388 16.91 -11.94 -14.72
C ARG A 388 17.08 -10.83 -13.68
N LEU A 389 15.95 -10.43 -13.06
CA LEU A 389 15.89 -9.33 -12.08
C LEU A 389 16.20 -9.78 -10.65
N SER A 390 16.33 -11.10 -10.40
CA SER A 390 16.49 -11.64 -9.04
C SER A 390 17.75 -11.10 -8.33
N GLU A 391 18.82 -10.84 -9.06
CA GLU A 391 20.10 -10.35 -8.56
C GLU A 391 20.50 -9.00 -9.16
N THR A 392 19.56 -8.31 -9.83
CA THR A 392 19.80 -7.00 -10.46
C THR A 392 19.73 -5.89 -9.43
N VAL A 393 20.75 -5.03 -9.42
CA VAL A 393 20.74 -3.77 -8.67
C VAL A 393 20.01 -2.70 -9.46
N GLY A 394 19.03 -2.04 -8.83
CA GLY A 394 18.25 -0.98 -9.46
C GLY A 394 17.01 -0.57 -8.69
N MET A 395 16.32 0.44 -9.17
CA MET A 395 15.00 0.83 -8.65
C MET A 395 13.91 0.01 -9.32
N LEU A 396 13.58 -1.13 -8.73
CA LEU A 396 12.59 -2.07 -9.26
C LEU A 396 11.29 -2.06 -8.47
N VAL A 397 11.32 -1.60 -7.22
CA VAL A 397 10.12 -1.48 -6.37
C VAL A 397 9.09 -0.57 -7.03
N LYS A 398 7.85 -1.02 -7.05
CA LYS A 398 6.71 -0.31 -7.62
C LYS A 398 5.65 -0.06 -6.57
N THR A 399 5.04 1.11 -6.60
CA THR A 399 3.85 1.42 -5.81
C THR A 399 2.64 0.86 -6.53
N LEU A 400 1.86 0.04 -5.86
CA LEU A 400 0.61 -0.53 -6.36
C LEU A 400 -0.58 0.05 -5.59
N PRO A 401 -1.59 0.56 -6.29
CA PRO A 401 -2.85 0.91 -5.65
C PRO A 401 -3.62 -0.36 -5.29
N VAL A 402 -4.25 -0.33 -4.13
CA VAL A 402 -5.08 -1.41 -3.61
C VAL A 402 -6.49 -0.90 -3.38
N TYR A 403 -7.47 -1.67 -3.83
CA TYR A 403 -8.87 -1.51 -3.48
C TYR A 403 -9.32 -2.71 -2.64
N THR A 404 -9.89 -2.44 -1.49
CA THR A 404 -10.51 -3.46 -0.64
C THR A 404 -12.00 -3.17 -0.51
N ASP A 405 -12.83 -4.22 -0.50
CA ASP A 405 -14.27 -4.11 -0.29
C ASP A 405 -14.71 -5.24 0.65
N PHE A 406 -15.21 -4.85 1.81
CA PHE A 406 -15.72 -5.74 2.85
C PHE A 406 -17.21 -5.53 3.10
N ALA A 407 -17.97 -5.10 2.08
CA ALA A 407 -19.43 -5.04 2.14
C ALA A 407 -20.09 -6.43 2.13
N GLY A 408 -19.38 -7.42 1.58
CA GLY A 408 -19.78 -8.84 1.55
C GLY A 408 -19.17 -9.66 2.69
N SER A 409 -18.98 -10.97 2.45
CA SER A 409 -18.35 -11.85 3.43
C SER A 409 -16.85 -11.58 3.57
N LEU A 410 -16.29 -11.87 4.75
CA LEU A 410 -14.84 -11.77 5.00
C LEU A 410 -14.06 -12.58 3.96
N LYS A 411 -14.49 -13.82 3.69
CA LYS A 411 -13.81 -14.71 2.75
C LYS A 411 -13.75 -14.12 1.33
N ASP A 412 -14.86 -13.58 0.85
CA ASP A 412 -14.91 -13.01 -0.51
C ASP A 412 -14.01 -11.77 -0.60
N GLY A 413 -13.99 -10.93 0.43
CA GLY A 413 -13.09 -9.77 0.52
C GLY A 413 -11.60 -10.17 0.45
N LEU A 414 -11.18 -11.16 1.25
CA LEU A 414 -9.80 -11.66 1.25
C LEU A 414 -9.36 -12.20 -0.13
N LEU A 415 -10.23 -13.00 -0.77
CA LEU A 415 -9.94 -13.55 -2.10
C LEU A 415 -9.92 -12.47 -3.19
N ALA A 416 -10.78 -11.46 -3.09
CA ALA A 416 -10.79 -10.33 -4.01
C ALA A 416 -9.49 -9.51 -3.91
N VAL A 417 -8.99 -9.24 -2.70
CA VAL A 417 -7.70 -8.58 -2.48
C VAL A 417 -6.56 -9.38 -3.09
N GLN A 418 -6.52 -10.70 -2.85
CA GLN A 418 -5.48 -11.56 -3.45
C GLN A 418 -5.51 -11.52 -4.97
N GLN A 419 -6.69 -11.66 -5.58
CA GLN A 419 -6.81 -11.64 -7.03
C GLN A 419 -6.41 -10.28 -7.63
N GLN A 420 -6.78 -9.20 -6.97
CA GLN A 420 -6.41 -7.86 -7.40
C GLN A 420 -4.89 -7.67 -7.34
N LEU A 421 -4.21 -8.05 -6.25
CA LEU A 421 -2.76 -7.95 -6.14
C LEU A 421 -2.04 -8.74 -7.24
N ILE A 422 -2.45 -9.97 -7.49
CA ILE A 422 -1.89 -10.79 -8.59
C ILE A 422 -2.07 -10.09 -9.94
N ASN A 423 -3.26 -9.55 -10.21
CA ASN A 423 -3.52 -8.84 -11.46
C ASN A 423 -2.71 -7.54 -11.55
N SER A 424 -2.57 -6.79 -10.46
CA SER A 424 -1.75 -5.57 -10.42
C SER A 424 -0.27 -5.87 -10.67
N MET A 425 0.27 -6.96 -10.11
CA MET A 425 1.64 -7.41 -10.37
C MET A 425 1.86 -7.80 -11.85
N ASN A 426 0.86 -8.38 -12.51
CA ASN A 426 0.91 -8.73 -13.93
C ASN A 426 0.74 -7.51 -14.86
N ASN A 427 0.23 -6.40 -14.36
CA ASN A 427 0.00 -5.17 -15.10
C ASN A 427 0.90 -4.01 -14.60
N ASP A 428 2.01 -4.33 -13.99
CA ASP A 428 2.93 -3.41 -13.30
C ASP A 428 3.72 -2.48 -14.24
N ILE A 429 3.56 -2.64 -15.55
CA ILE A 429 4.13 -1.76 -16.58
C ILE A 429 3.40 -0.39 -16.63
N TYR A 430 2.12 -0.32 -16.21
CA TYR A 430 1.39 0.93 -16.15
C TYR A 430 1.81 1.71 -14.90
N PRO A 431 2.41 2.92 -15.04
CA PRO A 431 3.11 3.54 -13.92
C PRO A 431 2.15 4.16 -12.91
N PHE A 432 2.53 4.13 -11.63
CA PHE A 432 1.73 4.72 -10.55
C PHE A 432 1.45 6.21 -10.75
N SER A 433 2.36 6.96 -11.38
CA SER A 433 2.15 8.38 -11.70
C SER A 433 0.93 8.60 -12.59
N GLN A 434 0.72 7.73 -13.59
CA GLN A 434 -0.46 7.78 -14.45
C GLN A 434 -1.73 7.39 -13.67
N ILE A 435 -1.65 6.30 -12.90
CA ILE A 435 -2.76 5.84 -12.04
C ILE A 435 -3.17 6.94 -11.06
N SER A 436 -2.19 7.57 -10.41
CA SER A 436 -2.39 8.67 -9.47
C SER A 436 -3.14 9.85 -10.11
N HIS A 437 -2.70 10.25 -11.28
CA HIS A 437 -3.31 11.37 -12.02
C HIS A 437 -4.73 11.02 -12.51
N GLU A 438 -4.92 9.84 -13.08
CA GLU A 438 -6.18 9.45 -13.74
C GLU A 438 -7.30 9.15 -12.74
N PHE A 439 -6.96 8.51 -11.59
CA PHE A 439 -7.94 8.06 -10.60
C PHE A 439 -7.87 8.81 -9.26
N SER A 440 -7.09 9.88 -9.15
CA SER A 440 -6.90 10.65 -7.91
C SER A 440 -6.42 9.77 -6.73
N ILE A 441 -5.57 8.79 -7.01
CA ILE A 441 -4.99 7.90 -6.00
C ILE A 441 -3.64 8.45 -5.55
N LYS A 442 -3.52 8.77 -4.26
CA LYS A 442 -2.28 9.25 -3.65
C LYS A 442 -1.68 8.17 -2.75
N ALA A 443 -0.37 8.20 -2.58
CA ALA A 443 0.33 7.33 -1.65
C ALA A 443 0.32 7.89 -0.21
N ASP A 444 -0.86 8.37 0.25
CA ASP A 444 -1.01 9.03 1.55
C ASP A 444 -1.18 8.03 2.70
N ALA A 445 -1.73 6.86 2.43
CA ALA A 445 -1.82 5.74 3.35
C ALA A 445 -1.20 4.51 2.69
N MET A 446 -0.20 3.92 3.33
CA MET A 446 0.58 2.83 2.76
C MET A 446 0.76 1.68 3.76
N VAL A 447 0.67 0.45 3.27
CA VAL A 447 1.00 -0.75 4.05
C VAL A 447 2.03 -1.59 3.31
N ILE A 448 3.03 -2.08 4.04
CA ILE A 448 4.17 -2.82 3.51
C ILE A 448 4.36 -4.09 4.35
N TYR A 449 4.21 -5.26 3.76
CA TYR A 449 4.59 -6.51 4.42
C TYR A 449 6.00 -6.91 3.98
N GLN A 450 6.93 -6.91 4.92
CA GLN A 450 8.34 -7.24 4.68
C GLN A 450 8.65 -8.71 4.97
N GLY A 451 7.81 -9.41 5.76
CA GLY A 451 8.06 -10.79 6.18
C GLY A 451 9.22 -10.93 7.14
N ASP A 452 9.98 -12.01 6.99
CA ASP A 452 11.19 -12.19 7.80
C ASP A 452 12.17 -11.06 7.48
N ASN A 453 12.57 -10.32 8.49
CA ASN A 453 13.51 -9.20 8.35
C ASN A 453 14.81 -9.69 7.71
N PHE A 454 15.25 -9.03 6.64
CA PHE A 454 16.61 -9.17 6.14
C PHE A 454 17.57 -8.46 7.10
N ALA A 455 17.74 -9.03 8.29
CA ALA A 455 18.78 -8.56 9.19
C ALA A 455 20.13 -9.02 8.65
N PHE A 456 20.85 -8.12 8.00
CA PHE A 456 22.28 -8.32 7.76
C PHE A 456 23.01 -8.07 9.07
N ASP A 457 23.14 -9.12 9.85
CA ASP A 457 23.74 -9.10 11.17
C ASP A 457 25.19 -9.61 11.19
N THR A 458 25.77 -9.85 10.01
CA THR A 458 27.15 -10.36 9.88
C THR A 458 27.90 -9.69 8.74
N ILE A 459 29.18 -9.39 8.99
CA ILE A 459 30.18 -9.02 7.98
C ILE A 459 31.38 -9.92 8.13
N GLY A 460 31.68 -10.68 7.08
CA GLY A 460 32.80 -11.64 7.09
C GLY A 460 32.63 -12.76 8.13
N GLY A 461 31.39 -13.14 8.46
CA GLY A 461 31.06 -14.13 9.48
C GLY A 461 31.11 -13.60 10.91
N GLU A 462 31.45 -12.34 11.14
CA GLU A 462 31.44 -11.69 12.45
C GLU A 462 30.16 -10.85 12.62
N TYR A 463 29.60 -10.87 13.81
CA TYR A 463 28.36 -10.11 14.10
C TYR A 463 28.55 -8.61 13.86
N ALA A 464 27.60 -8.00 13.18
CA ALA A 464 27.50 -6.57 12.95
C ALA A 464 26.12 -6.10 13.42
N GLN A 465 26.08 -4.99 14.12
CA GLN A 465 24.84 -4.44 14.68
C GLN A 465 24.33 -3.32 13.79
N GLU A 466 23.09 -3.42 13.34
CA GLU A 466 22.41 -2.30 12.70
C GLU A 466 22.19 -1.17 13.70
N GLU A 467 22.50 0.04 13.28
CA GLU A 467 22.34 1.26 14.07
C GLU A 467 21.31 2.17 13.39
N PRO A 468 20.39 2.78 14.14
CA PRO A 468 19.37 3.63 13.54
C PRO A 468 19.97 4.87 12.86
N VAL A 469 19.43 5.18 11.69
CA VAL A 469 19.76 6.40 10.94
C VAL A 469 18.44 7.10 10.61
N SER A 470 18.26 8.32 11.09
CA SER A 470 17.04 9.08 10.88
C SER A 470 17.03 9.77 9.52
N LEU A 471 15.93 9.64 8.79
CA LEU A 471 15.56 10.50 7.68
C LEU A 471 14.69 11.65 8.21
N ASN A 472 14.88 12.85 7.67
CA ASN A 472 14.17 14.04 8.16
C ASN A 472 12.78 14.24 7.54
N ALA A 473 12.30 13.32 6.71
CA ALA A 473 11.01 13.43 6.04
C ALA A 473 10.37 12.07 5.81
N ALA A 474 9.09 11.94 6.13
CA ALA A 474 8.29 10.75 5.84
C ALA A 474 7.85 10.75 4.38
N LYS A 475 7.87 9.57 3.75
CA LYS A 475 7.44 9.37 2.34
C LYS A 475 5.93 9.49 2.15
N ALA A 476 5.16 9.16 3.16
CA ALA A 476 3.71 9.24 3.18
C ALA A 476 3.23 9.86 4.49
N PRO A 477 2.03 10.43 4.55
CA PRO A 477 1.41 10.85 5.81
C PRO A 477 1.37 9.75 6.87
N VAL A 478 1.04 8.50 6.47
CA VAL A 478 1.12 7.30 7.32
C VAL A 478 1.58 6.12 6.47
N SER A 479 2.65 5.47 6.87
CA SER A 479 3.16 4.22 6.27
C SER A 479 3.37 3.17 7.35
N ILE A 480 2.83 1.97 7.15
CA ILE A 480 2.94 0.87 8.11
C ILE A 480 3.75 -0.25 7.49
N SER A 481 4.92 -0.52 8.03
CA SER A 481 5.73 -1.69 7.71
C SER A 481 5.47 -2.81 8.72
N ILE A 482 5.25 -4.02 8.21
CA ILE A 482 5.04 -5.22 9.03
C ILE A 482 6.18 -6.19 8.77
N SER A 483 6.96 -6.46 9.79
CA SER A 483 8.09 -7.41 9.75
C SER A 483 7.93 -8.50 10.81
N ILE A 484 8.75 -9.54 10.70
CA ILE A 484 8.88 -10.59 11.72
C ILE A 484 10.24 -10.43 12.39
N ASP A 485 10.24 -10.17 13.68
CA ASP A 485 11.43 -10.20 14.54
C ASP A 485 11.24 -11.24 15.66
N ARG A 486 12.21 -12.15 15.84
CA ARG A 486 12.20 -13.19 16.88
C ARG A 486 10.86 -13.94 16.98
N ASN A 487 10.31 -14.30 15.83
CA ASN A 487 9.02 -15.01 15.70
C ASN A 487 7.80 -14.22 16.21
N LYS A 488 7.86 -12.89 16.18
CA LYS A 488 6.75 -11.98 16.48
C LYS A 488 6.59 -10.98 15.35
N PHE A 489 5.37 -10.56 15.06
CA PHE A 489 5.15 -9.44 14.18
C PHE A 489 5.51 -8.13 14.88
N VAL A 490 6.10 -7.22 14.11
CA VAL A 490 6.40 -5.86 14.53
C VAL A 490 5.76 -4.90 13.55
N PHE A 491 4.97 -3.97 14.06
CA PHE A 491 4.48 -2.82 13.30
C PHE A 491 5.45 -1.68 13.51
N GLU A 492 5.98 -1.18 12.40
CA GLU A 492 6.71 0.08 12.34
C GLU A 492 5.84 1.08 11.58
N ILE A 493 5.34 2.09 12.28
CA ILE A 493 4.47 3.11 11.74
C ILE A 493 5.28 4.38 11.57
N GLU A 494 5.71 4.66 10.34
CA GLU A 494 6.29 5.96 9.97
C GLU A 494 5.15 6.92 9.66
N TYR A 495 5.20 8.12 10.24
CA TYR A 495 4.15 9.11 10.08
C TYR A 495 4.66 10.54 10.10
N ARG A 496 3.87 11.45 9.55
CA ARG A 496 4.13 12.88 9.61
C ARG A 496 3.80 13.43 10.99
N GLY A 497 4.83 13.71 11.79
CA GLY A 497 4.72 14.27 13.14
C GLY A 497 4.09 15.66 13.19
N ASP A 498 4.07 16.41 12.08
CA ASP A 498 3.35 17.66 11.94
C ASP A 498 1.83 17.47 11.68
N MET A 499 1.38 16.23 11.34
CA MET A 499 -0.01 15.90 11.11
C MET A 499 -0.63 15.05 12.22
N TYR A 500 0.14 14.18 12.86
CA TYR A 500 -0.37 13.20 13.81
C TYR A 500 0.36 13.26 15.15
N TYR A 501 -0.31 12.83 16.21
CA TYR A 501 0.31 12.57 17.51
C TYR A 501 0.72 11.10 17.61
N GLU A 502 1.72 10.80 18.45
CA GLU A 502 2.15 9.43 18.72
C GLU A 502 1.02 8.57 19.33
N ASP A 503 0.20 9.17 20.22
CA ASP A 503 -0.96 8.49 20.80
C ASP A 503 -1.97 8.04 19.75
N THR A 504 -2.12 8.79 18.64
CA THR A 504 -2.97 8.39 17.51
C THR A 504 -2.39 7.17 16.79
N MET A 505 -1.07 7.10 16.62
CA MET A 505 -0.41 5.93 16.02
C MET A 505 -0.46 4.72 16.92
N LYS A 506 -0.34 4.90 18.22
CA LYS A 506 -0.56 3.83 19.21
C LYS A 506 -1.98 3.28 19.12
N TYR A 507 -2.97 4.16 19.07
CA TYR A 507 -4.37 3.78 18.94
C TYR A 507 -4.67 3.08 17.61
N LEU A 508 -4.01 3.50 16.52
CA LEU A 508 -4.07 2.84 15.23
C LEU A 508 -3.50 1.41 15.32
N ALA A 509 -2.34 1.24 15.96
CA ALA A 509 -1.73 -0.08 16.15
C ALA A 509 -2.64 -1.02 16.93
N ASP A 510 -3.29 -0.54 18.01
CA ASP A 510 -4.26 -1.32 18.79
C ASP A 510 -5.43 -1.78 17.90
N ASN A 511 -5.98 -0.89 17.06
CA ASN A 511 -7.06 -1.23 16.13
C ASN A 511 -6.64 -2.22 15.04
N LEU A 512 -5.41 -2.14 14.55
CA LEU A 512 -4.86 -3.12 13.60
C LEU A 512 -4.74 -4.51 14.23
N GLU A 513 -4.31 -4.60 15.49
CA GLU A 513 -4.27 -5.87 16.23
C GLU A 513 -5.67 -6.45 16.43
N ILE A 514 -6.65 -5.61 16.78
CA ILE A 514 -8.06 -6.03 16.91
C ILE A 514 -8.61 -6.55 15.59
N ALA A 515 -8.37 -5.83 14.49
CA ALA A 515 -8.80 -6.25 13.16
C ALA A 515 -8.14 -7.57 12.74
N ALA A 516 -6.84 -7.72 12.97
CA ALA A 516 -6.11 -8.96 12.69
C ALA A 516 -6.67 -10.14 13.49
N GLY A 517 -6.90 -9.97 14.79
CA GLY A 517 -7.49 -10.97 15.64
C GLY A 517 -8.93 -11.31 15.23
N GLY A 518 -9.73 -10.33 14.80
CA GLY A 518 -11.08 -10.54 14.28
C GLY A 518 -11.09 -11.39 13.01
N ILE A 519 -10.20 -11.10 12.08
CA ILE A 519 -10.01 -11.87 10.83
C ILE A 519 -9.57 -13.32 11.15
N LEU A 520 -8.61 -13.50 12.06
CA LEU A 520 -8.17 -14.85 12.48
C LEU A 520 -9.31 -15.68 13.09
N ARG A 521 -10.20 -15.04 13.82
CA ARG A 521 -11.42 -15.68 14.39
C ARG A 521 -12.53 -15.86 13.35
N GLU A 522 -12.30 -15.53 12.08
CA GLU A 522 -13.28 -15.61 11.00
C GLU A 522 -14.57 -14.82 11.29
N GLN A 523 -14.45 -13.70 12.00
CA GLN A 523 -15.57 -12.80 12.23
C GLN A 523 -15.94 -12.08 10.93
N GLU A 524 -17.24 -11.88 10.70
CA GLU A 524 -17.65 -11.05 9.56
C GLU A 524 -17.22 -9.59 9.76
N PRO A 525 -16.95 -8.83 8.68
CA PRO A 525 -16.40 -7.48 8.77
C PRO A 525 -17.20 -6.53 9.69
N ASP A 526 -18.53 -6.67 9.71
CA ASP A 526 -19.41 -5.86 10.56
C ASP A 526 -19.36 -6.26 12.05
N ASP A 527 -18.91 -7.47 12.38
CA ASP A 527 -18.77 -7.98 13.74
C ASP A 527 -17.41 -7.63 14.38
N ILE A 528 -16.41 -7.26 13.58
CA ILE A 528 -15.11 -6.79 14.06
C ILE A 528 -15.28 -5.36 14.56
N LYS A 529 -15.32 -5.15 15.87
CA LYS A 529 -15.48 -3.82 16.48
C LYS A 529 -14.13 -3.25 16.85
N LEU A 530 -13.80 -2.10 16.26
CA LEU A 530 -12.61 -1.32 16.61
C LEU A 530 -12.88 -0.47 17.87
N LEU A 531 -11.84 -0.02 18.54
CA LEU A 531 -11.94 0.69 19.81
C LEU A 531 -12.85 1.93 19.77
N PHE A 532 -12.89 2.66 18.66
CA PHE A 532 -13.77 3.81 18.52
C PHE A 532 -15.25 3.41 18.31
N GLU A 533 -15.52 2.21 17.79
CA GLU A 533 -16.89 1.68 17.63
C GLU A 533 -17.46 1.18 18.96
N GLU A 534 -16.60 0.67 19.86
CA GLU A 534 -17.03 0.28 21.20
C GLU A 534 -17.36 1.49 22.09
N LYS A 535 -16.62 2.59 21.92
CA LYS A 535 -16.88 3.84 22.64
C LYS A 535 -18.10 4.60 22.14
N THR A 536 -18.67 4.24 20.99
CA THR A 536 -19.90 4.83 20.46
C THR A 536 -21.19 4.26 21.08
N THR A 537 -21.14 3.29 21.96
CA THR A 537 -22.15 3.23 23.00
C THR A 537 -21.91 4.44 23.92
N MET A 538 -22.42 5.61 23.51
CA MET A 538 -22.58 6.72 24.43
C MET A 538 -23.35 6.14 25.61
N GLU A 539 -22.66 5.90 26.74
CA GLU A 539 -23.36 5.89 28.01
C GLU A 539 -24.05 7.24 28.02
N ASP A 540 -25.39 7.18 28.05
CA ASP A 540 -26.20 8.40 28.18
C ASP A 540 -25.55 9.18 29.32
N ASP A 541 -24.99 10.36 29.01
CA ASP A 541 -24.49 11.25 30.06
C ASP A 541 -25.67 11.48 31.01
N PRO A 542 -25.64 10.94 32.26
CA PRO A 542 -26.79 10.96 33.12
C PRO A 542 -27.28 12.39 33.40
N GLU A 543 -26.39 13.37 33.24
CA GLU A 543 -26.69 14.78 33.44
C GLU A 543 -27.49 15.37 32.26
N HIS A 544 -27.36 14.79 31.07
CA HIS A 544 -28.00 15.28 29.85
C HIS A 544 -28.99 14.28 29.23
N ALA A 545 -29.16 13.11 29.86
CA ALA A 545 -30.06 12.06 29.36
C ALA A 545 -31.50 12.58 29.20
N GLY A 546 -32.06 12.38 28.01
CA GLY A 546 -33.42 12.80 27.67
C GLY A 546 -33.62 14.30 27.41
N LYS A 547 -32.56 15.11 27.43
CA LYS A 547 -32.61 16.54 27.07
C LYS A 547 -32.30 16.73 25.57
N THR A 548 -33.03 17.65 24.97
CA THR A 548 -32.72 18.13 23.60
C THR A 548 -31.69 19.27 23.64
N ILE A 549 -31.12 19.59 22.50
CA ILE A 549 -30.24 20.79 22.36
C ILE A 549 -30.98 22.06 22.77
N VAL A 550 -32.29 22.16 22.51
CA VAL A 550 -33.13 23.29 22.95
C VAL A 550 -33.27 23.35 24.46
N ASP A 551 -33.35 22.21 25.14
CA ASP A 551 -33.39 22.18 26.59
C ASP A 551 -32.08 22.63 27.22
N LEU A 552 -30.93 22.15 26.69
CA LEU A 552 -29.61 22.58 27.12
C LEU A 552 -29.37 24.08 26.84
N PHE A 553 -29.87 24.58 25.72
CA PHE A 553 -29.80 26.00 25.42
C PHE A 553 -30.62 26.84 26.43
N ARG A 554 -31.83 26.39 26.80
CA ARG A 554 -32.68 27.05 27.81
C ARG A 554 -32.02 27.07 29.19
N GLU A 555 -31.39 25.97 29.59
CA GLU A 555 -30.61 25.93 30.83
C GLU A 555 -29.44 26.93 30.80
N ALA A 556 -28.76 27.06 29.65
CA ALA A 556 -27.71 28.05 29.50
C ALA A 556 -28.24 29.51 29.55
N VAL A 557 -29.43 29.75 28.99
CA VAL A 557 -30.13 31.05 29.10
C VAL A 557 -30.47 31.41 30.55
N GLU A 558 -30.99 30.43 31.31
CA GLU A 558 -31.33 30.60 32.73
C GLU A 558 -30.06 30.88 33.56
N LYS A 559 -28.99 30.13 33.31
CA LYS A 559 -27.77 30.19 34.10
C LYS A 559 -26.88 31.38 33.75
N TYR A 560 -26.88 31.81 32.48
CA TYR A 560 -25.99 32.83 31.99
C TYR A 560 -26.64 33.91 31.08
N PRO A 561 -27.81 34.47 31.50
CA PRO A 561 -28.64 35.29 30.61
C PRO A 561 -27.91 36.49 29.95
N ASP A 562 -27.04 37.12 30.71
CA ASP A 562 -26.34 38.37 30.28
C ASP A 562 -24.91 38.13 29.73
N ARG A 563 -24.48 36.85 29.62
CA ARG A 563 -23.22 36.54 28.95
C ARG A 563 -23.39 36.58 27.43
N PRO A 564 -22.32 36.94 26.69
CA PRO A 564 -22.33 36.83 25.24
C PRO A 564 -22.55 35.37 24.82
N ALA A 565 -23.56 35.14 23.98
CA ALA A 565 -23.84 33.85 23.35
C ALA A 565 -23.20 33.74 21.98
N VAL A 566 -23.24 34.81 21.20
CA VAL A 566 -22.67 34.87 19.84
C VAL A 566 -21.99 36.20 19.65
N ARG A 567 -20.80 36.18 19.01
CA ARG A 567 -20.05 37.36 18.61
C ARG A 567 -19.69 37.30 17.13
N ASP A 568 -19.88 38.37 16.40
CA ASP A 568 -19.48 38.54 15.02
C ASP A 568 -18.78 39.88 14.77
N GLY A 569 -18.47 40.22 13.54
CA GLY A 569 -17.81 41.49 13.18
C GLY A 569 -18.65 42.75 13.47
N LYS A 570 -19.93 42.62 13.80
CA LYS A 570 -20.86 43.73 14.09
C LYS A 570 -21.16 43.89 15.59
N GLY A 571 -20.66 42.97 16.43
CA GLY A 571 -20.85 42.99 17.87
C GLY A 571 -21.21 41.66 18.46
N GLU A 572 -21.89 41.68 19.61
CA GLU A 572 -22.30 40.46 20.34
C GLU A 572 -23.78 40.54 20.73
N ILE A 573 -24.40 39.36 20.91
CA ILE A 573 -25.71 39.20 21.53
C ILE A 573 -25.59 38.24 22.69
N THR A 574 -26.32 38.57 23.76
CA THR A 574 -26.38 37.73 24.97
C THR A 574 -27.27 36.49 24.80
N TYR A 575 -27.14 35.52 25.70
CA TYR A 575 -28.04 34.35 25.73
C TYR A 575 -29.51 34.79 25.79
N ARG A 576 -29.88 35.77 26.62
CA ARG A 576 -31.23 36.31 26.71
C ARG A 576 -31.72 36.91 25.38
N GLU A 577 -30.86 37.65 24.70
CA GLU A 577 -31.20 38.24 23.39
C GLU A 577 -31.37 37.17 22.32
N LEU A 578 -30.46 36.20 22.27
CA LEU A 578 -30.53 35.07 21.33
C LEU A 578 -31.82 34.28 21.57
N ASP A 579 -32.17 34.01 22.83
CA ASP A 579 -33.38 33.31 23.21
C ASP A 579 -34.65 34.02 22.69
N ARG A 580 -34.78 35.31 23.02
CA ARG A 580 -35.92 36.13 22.59
C ARG A 580 -36.02 36.23 21.05
N MET A 581 -34.89 36.42 20.37
CA MET A 581 -34.86 36.56 18.91
C MET A 581 -35.19 35.21 18.22
N SER A 582 -34.69 34.13 18.76
CA SER A 582 -35.00 32.78 18.21
C SER A 582 -36.41 32.31 18.51
N ASP A 583 -37.01 32.76 19.64
CA ASP A 583 -38.46 32.54 19.92
C ASP A 583 -39.34 33.21 18.87
N TYR A 584 -39.01 34.41 18.47
CA TYR A 584 -39.72 35.10 17.38
C TYR A 584 -39.64 34.33 16.07
N VAL A 585 -38.44 33.81 15.70
CA VAL A 585 -38.28 33.01 14.50
C VAL A 585 -39.10 31.70 14.60
N ALA A 586 -39.04 31.00 15.76
CA ALA A 586 -39.83 29.80 15.99
C ALA A 586 -41.32 30.04 15.88
N GLN A 587 -41.80 31.14 16.48
CA GLN A 587 -43.20 31.53 16.38
C GLN A 587 -43.62 31.76 14.91
N LYS A 588 -42.84 32.50 14.15
CA LYS A 588 -43.11 32.78 12.73
C LYS A 588 -43.13 31.51 11.86
N LEU A 589 -42.23 30.60 12.11
CA LEU A 589 -42.22 29.29 11.43
C LEU A 589 -43.48 28.48 11.78
N THR A 590 -43.85 28.41 13.07
CA THR A 590 -45.01 27.66 13.51
C THR A 590 -46.33 28.28 13.00
N GLU A 591 -46.44 29.61 12.96
CA GLU A 591 -47.59 30.32 12.36
C GLU A 591 -47.77 29.97 10.86
N ASN A 592 -46.67 29.63 10.17
CA ASN A 592 -46.70 29.16 8.80
C ASN A 592 -46.81 27.63 8.62
N GLY A 593 -47.16 26.91 9.70
CA GLY A 593 -47.35 25.46 9.67
C GLY A 593 -46.08 24.61 9.76
N PHE A 594 -44.92 25.22 10.03
CA PHE A 594 -43.68 24.51 10.22
C PHE A 594 -43.64 23.80 11.59
N GLY A 595 -43.13 22.59 11.65
CA GLY A 595 -43.08 21.80 12.87
C GLY A 595 -42.11 20.62 12.80
N ARG A 596 -42.41 19.61 13.60
CA ARG A 596 -41.55 18.44 13.81
C ARG A 596 -41.25 17.73 12.50
N GLU A 597 -39.96 17.29 12.35
CA GLU A 597 -39.43 16.54 11.22
C GLU A 597 -39.47 17.30 9.86
N GLN A 598 -39.83 18.59 9.86
CA GLN A 598 -39.74 19.41 8.67
C GLN A 598 -38.37 20.10 8.56
N ALA A 599 -37.91 20.33 7.33
CA ALA A 599 -36.68 21.04 7.05
C ALA A 599 -36.92 22.52 6.67
N ALA A 600 -36.10 23.42 7.18
CA ALA A 600 -36.08 24.83 6.76
C ALA A 600 -34.70 25.21 6.28
N GLY A 601 -34.62 25.80 5.08
CA GLY A 601 -33.37 26.40 4.56
C GLY A 601 -33.01 27.67 5.31
N ILE A 602 -31.72 27.90 5.54
CA ILE A 602 -31.20 29.16 6.10
C ILE A 602 -30.15 29.70 5.14
N LEU A 603 -30.52 30.72 4.36
CA LEU A 603 -29.61 31.44 3.47
C LEU A 603 -29.07 32.67 4.17
N CYS A 604 -27.91 32.50 4.81
CA CYS A 604 -27.32 33.51 5.64
C CYS A 604 -25.80 33.32 5.66
N GLY A 605 -25.03 34.44 5.77
CA GLY A 605 -23.60 34.39 6.02
C GLY A 605 -23.28 33.97 7.46
N ARG A 606 -21.99 33.90 7.78
CA ARG A 606 -21.49 33.55 9.14
C ARG A 606 -21.65 34.72 10.10
N THR A 607 -22.89 34.98 10.51
CA THR A 607 -23.28 36.08 11.38
C THR A 607 -24.14 35.59 12.53
N ARG A 608 -24.39 36.47 13.53
CA ARG A 608 -25.28 36.19 14.66
C ARG A 608 -26.72 35.88 14.23
N GLU A 609 -27.16 36.44 13.09
CA GLU A 609 -28.48 36.12 12.51
C GLU A 609 -28.60 34.64 12.12
N PHE A 610 -27.51 34.02 11.70
CA PHE A 610 -27.49 32.57 11.45
C PHE A 610 -27.78 31.78 12.75
N ALA A 611 -27.14 32.19 13.86
CA ALA A 611 -27.39 31.56 15.15
C ALA A 611 -28.85 31.74 15.60
N VAL A 612 -29.42 32.93 15.44
CA VAL A 612 -30.85 33.19 15.72
C VAL A 612 -31.75 32.28 14.87
N ALA A 613 -31.43 32.12 13.59
CA ALA A 613 -32.22 31.34 12.65
C ALA A 613 -32.21 29.85 13.00
N TYR A 614 -31.02 29.24 13.19
CA TYR A 614 -30.97 27.80 13.46
C TYR A 614 -31.54 27.42 14.83
N VAL A 615 -31.31 28.24 15.88
CA VAL A 615 -31.95 28.03 17.19
C VAL A 615 -33.45 28.15 17.07
N GLY A 616 -33.97 29.11 16.29
CA GLY A 616 -35.37 29.28 16.03
C GLY A 616 -36.03 28.10 15.32
N VAL A 617 -35.35 27.53 14.30
CA VAL A 617 -35.81 26.32 13.61
C VAL A 617 -35.90 25.12 14.58
N MET A 618 -34.83 24.93 15.37
CA MET A 618 -34.83 23.84 16.39
C MET A 618 -35.89 24.03 17.45
N LYS A 619 -36.16 25.25 17.91
CA LYS A 619 -37.26 25.55 18.86
C LYS A 619 -38.64 25.29 18.27
N ALA A 620 -38.80 25.45 16.93
CA ALA A 620 -40.03 25.09 16.22
C ALA A 620 -40.15 23.56 16.00
N GLY A 621 -39.18 22.77 16.41
CA GLY A 621 -39.19 21.32 16.34
C GLY A 621 -38.69 20.73 15.01
N GLY A 622 -38.16 21.52 14.11
CA GLY A 622 -37.66 21.08 12.80
C GLY A 622 -36.14 21.02 12.68
N ALA A 623 -35.69 20.66 11.49
CA ALA A 623 -34.28 20.62 11.10
C ALA A 623 -33.93 21.81 10.21
N TYR A 624 -32.69 22.32 10.31
CA TYR A 624 -32.23 23.38 9.44
C TYR A 624 -31.27 22.88 8.36
N VAL A 625 -31.33 23.50 7.19
CA VAL A 625 -30.44 23.26 6.05
C VAL A 625 -29.62 24.53 5.83
N PRO A 626 -28.32 24.54 6.18
CA PRO A 626 -27.50 25.75 5.97
C PRO A 626 -27.20 25.92 4.49
N LEU A 627 -27.43 27.12 3.96
CA LEU A 627 -27.18 27.50 2.58
C LEU A 627 -26.17 28.66 2.56
N ASP A 628 -25.02 28.40 1.94
CA ASP A 628 -23.99 29.44 1.81
C ASP A 628 -24.35 30.40 0.67
N PRO A 629 -24.40 31.70 0.91
CA PRO A 629 -24.71 32.70 -0.13
C PRO A 629 -23.67 32.77 -1.27
N GLU A 630 -22.48 32.20 -1.06
CA GLU A 630 -21.43 32.10 -2.09
C GLU A 630 -21.67 30.94 -3.08
N TYR A 631 -22.62 30.06 -2.79
CA TYR A 631 -22.97 28.98 -3.73
C TYR A 631 -23.71 29.52 -4.96
N PRO A 632 -23.47 28.91 -6.15
CA PRO A 632 -24.28 29.20 -7.32
C PRO A 632 -25.78 28.95 -7.03
N GLN A 633 -26.65 29.77 -7.61
CA GLN A 633 -28.09 29.68 -7.42
C GLN A 633 -28.63 28.26 -7.70
N SER A 634 -28.15 27.63 -8.77
CA SER A 634 -28.54 26.24 -9.12
C SER A 634 -28.22 25.22 -8.04
N ARG A 635 -27.16 25.44 -7.24
CA ARG A 635 -26.81 24.57 -6.12
C ARG A 635 -27.72 24.83 -4.92
N ILE A 636 -28.05 26.07 -4.64
CA ILE A 636 -29.01 26.42 -3.58
C ILE A 636 -30.37 25.80 -3.89
N GLU A 637 -30.86 25.95 -5.10
CA GLU A 637 -32.13 25.34 -5.56
C GLU A 637 -32.11 23.81 -5.44
N TYR A 638 -31.01 23.18 -5.85
CA TYR A 638 -30.82 21.74 -5.67
C TYR A 638 -30.89 21.31 -4.22
N MET A 639 -30.18 21.99 -3.32
CA MET A 639 -30.15 21.66 -1.89
C MET A 639 -31.53 21.81 -1.22
N LEU A 640 -32.27 22.85 -1.58
CA LEU A 640 -33.64 23.04 -1.10
C LEU A 640 -34.60 21.95 -1.57
N LYS A 641 -34.49 21.58 -2.85
CA LYS A 641 -35.31 20.53 -3.43
C LYS A 641 -34.97 19.14 -2.85
N ASP A 642 -33.69 18.84 -2.74
CA ASP A 642 -33.19 17.54 -2.25
C ASP A 642 -33.53 17.33 -0.78
N SER A 643 -33.42 18.37 0.04
CA SER A 643 -33.79 18.35 1.47
C SER A 643 -35.29 18.41 1.75
N GLY A 644 -36.12 18.69 0.75
CA GLY A 644 -37.56 18.91 0.92
C GLY A 644 -37.89 20.14 1.77
N ALA A 645 -36.98 21.12 1.87
CA ALA A 645 -37.23 22.33 2.66
C ALA A 645 -38.21 23.26 1.96
N GLU A 646 -39.45 23.32 2.48
CA GLU A 646 -40.51 24.21 1.99
C GLU A 646 -40.47 25.61 2.60
N ASN A 647 -39.76 25.76 3.73
CA ASN A 647 -39.56 27.04 4.40
C ASN A 647 -38.14 27.52 4.22
N LEU A 648 -37.95 28.81 3.94
CA LEU A 648 -36.65 29.42 3.71
C LEU A 648 -36.51 30.71 4.50
N LEU A 649 -35.55 30.74 5.41
CA LEU A 649 -35.11 31.93 6.13
C LEU A 649 -33.98 32.59 5.35
N VAL A 650 -34.22 33.82 4.91
CA VAL A 650 -33.26 34.56 4.06
C VAL A 650 -32.87 35.85 4.71
N MET A 651 -31.56 36.10 4.81
CA MET A 651 -31.04 37.42 5.20
C MET A 651 -31.34 38.43 4.07
N ASN A 652 -31.83 39.60 4.40
CA ASN A 652 -32.33 40.58 3.41
C ASN A 652 -31.34 40.87 2.25
N GLN A 653 -30.07 40.89 2.52
CA GLN A 653 -29.03 41.14 1.53
C GLN A 653 -28.87 40.03 0.48
N TYR A 654 -29.43 38.83 0.73
CA TYR A 654 -29.35 37.69 -0.16
C TYR A 654 -30.70 37.32 -0.79
N ARG A 655 -31.70 38.18 -0.65
CA ARG A 655 -33.05 37.93 -1.12
C ARG A 655 -33.13 37.68 -2.62
N ASP A 656 -32.28 38.38 -3.38
CA ASP A 656 -32.25 38.27 -4.85
C ASP A 656 -31.67 36.93 -5.36
N LEU A 657 -31.03 36.15 -4.50
CA LEU A 657 -30.51 34.82 -4.86
C LEU A 657 -31.58 33.73 -4.92
N VAL A 658 -32.79 34.00 -4.43
CA VAL A 658 -33.89 33.05 -4.30
C VAL A 658 -35.24 33.59 -4.75
N SER A 659 -35.23 34.67 -5.54
CA SER A 659 -36.42 35.31 -6.13
C SER A 659 -36.82 34.67 -7.45
#